data_ebbec9e9d90ea68b48d73abe2cf953ea
#
_entry.id   ebbec9e9d90ea68b48d73abe2cf953ea
#
_cell.length_a   1.000
_cell.length_b   1.000
_cell.length_c   1.000
_cell.angle_alpha   90.00
_cell.angle_beta   90.00
_cell.angle_gamma   90.00
#
_symmetry.space_group_name_H-M   'P 1'
#
loop_
_entity.id
_entity.type
_entity.pdbx_description
1 polymer ?
#
loop_
_entity_poly.entity_id
_entity_poly.type
_entity_poly.pdbx_seq_one_letter_code
_entity_poly.pdbx_strand_id
1 'polypeptide(L)'
;MNQSQTWSNGTFSSPDGNIGDTNDNPKVFDANLSNFTGCDSAAILRYEPPSSFTVSSKLEILGRETLDGTLASNRSQTFRIFTTSSSVAAYTVTNSQGEDFDAAPSNWSNGAITAMEIEGNTLNTTLVGFRVDGELLTDPGTLDTTAKDIDSLIDTPTNYTADSGNNGGNYCTLNPLESALTGINDGNLNSGSSGSAGWKICTSTMAVSSGKYYWEGFTDTTASPSQGWQWGFCNVTPSSLTNPYGTGKWSYQHNVVYSQSSSGSNVSVTAGANDLLAYALDMDAGTCKLYVNNSLVHTFTGISGTVTPFVGSYNSPTVTVNFGQRPFAYTPPTGHVSLCTQNLANPTIANGSTAFDIKTYTGNGSSYGNSQTISGLSFNPDFLWIKCRSNSSDHHLADTVNGINKNLESNSTIGNQTNNNNGYISATTSDGFTVVYGGLDGLQTNDNSKTYVAWAWDAGASTASNTDGSITTNVRASQTNGFSIATYTGNGSANQTLGHGLGASPSFVLIKDRSSSQNWAVLHTSAGTLGTLDGGTNYKLLELNANAAARDASYNTIWHPTNTTVKIGEGASSAHWTNKSGDNYVMYAWTPVEGYSAFGSYEGDNSTDGPFVYTGFRPRWVLIKNIDSSSQEWVILDAERNTFNVTGKVLYANTAGAEADLGAINDRHIDILSNGFKVNRGDPLNQSATHVFACFASHPFKTARAR
;
A
#
# COMPACT_ATOMS: atom_id res chain seq x y z
N MET A 1 17.42 -8.48 -16.19
CA MET A 1 18.39 -7.91 -17.12
C MET A 1 19.82 -8.22 -16.69
N ASN A 2 20.72 -8.45 -17.62
CA ASN A 2 22.08 -8.79 -17.26
C ASN A 2 22.91 -7.52 -17.01
N GLN A 3 22.76 -6.93 -15.83
CA GLN A 3 23.62 -5.83 -15.34
C GLN A 3 24.89 -6.37 -14.67
N SER A 4 25.38 -7.53 -15.11
CA SER A 4 26.53 -8.20 -14.50
C SER A 4 27.88 -7.63 -14.95
N GLN A 5 27.90 -6.62 -15.82
CA GLN A 5 29.13 -5.99 -16.30
C GLN A 5 29.16 -4.50 -15.98
N THR A 6 30.35 -3.97 -15.78
CA THR A 6 30.60 -2.53 -15.64
C THR A 6 30.67 -1.92 -17.03
N TRP A 7 29.64 -1.23 -17.45
CA TRP A 7 29.46 -0.71 -18.81
C TRP A 7 30.56 0.33 -19.19
N SER A 8 31.01 1.14 -18.21
CA SER A 8 32.10 2.08 -18.41
C SER A 8 33.44 1.45 -18.76
N ASN A 9 33.61 0.14 -18.53
CA ASN A 9 34.77 -0.63 -18.98
C ASN A 9 34.73 -0.98 -20.48
N GLY A 10 33.66 -0.64 -21.16
CA GLY A 10 33.58 -0.74 -22.62
C GLY A 10 34.48 0.27 -23.31
N THR A 11 34.72 0.07 -24.60
CA THR A 11 35.60 0.93 -25.40
C THR A 11 34.78 1.90 -26.23
N PHE A 12 35.02 3.19 -26.05
CA PHE A 12 34.56 4.22 -26.97
C PHE A 12 35.65 4.47 -28.03
N SER A 13 35.25 4.54 -29.27
CA SER A 13 36.13 4.80 -30.40
C SER A 13 35.41 5.61 -31.47
N SER A 14 36.19 6.29 -32.32
CA SER A 14 35.69 6.89 -33.55
C SER A 14 36.34 6.19 -34.73
N PRO A 15 35.62 5.43 -35.55
CA PRO A 15 36.15 4.75 -36.71
C PRO A 15 36.77 5.68 -37.77
N ASP A 16 36.38 6.94 -37.78
CA ASP A 16 36.88 7.99 -38.67
C ASP A 16 38.00 8.87 -38.05
N GLY A 17 38.38 8.63 -36.80
CA GLY A 17 39.48 9.30 -36.13
C GLY A 17 39.17 10.65 -35.48
N ASN A 18 37.93 11.10 -35.48
CA ASN A 18 37.49 12.39 -34.92
C ASN A 18 36.74 12.18 -33.58
N ILE A 19 37.46 11.85 -32.54
CA ILE A 19 36.90 11.75 -31.19
C ILE A 19 36.93 13.13 -30.53
N GLY A 20 35.76 13.57 -30.01
CA GLY A 20 35.67 14.71 -29.11
C GLY A 20 36.24 14.41 -27.71
N ASP A 21 35.80 15.09 -26.70
CA ASP A 21 36.30 14.89 -25.32
C ASP A 21 36.00 13.48 -24.80
N THR A 22 37.04 12.64 -24.70
CA THR A 22 36.92 11.24 -24.21
C THR A 22 36.88 11.14 -22.69
N ASN A 23 37.07 12.26 -21.97
CA ASN A 23 37.09 12.23 -20.49
C ASN A 23 35.70 11.96 -19.89
N ASP A 24 34.63 12.15 -20.67
CA ASP A 24 33.26 11.96 -20.22
C ASP A 24 32.66 10.60 -20.64
N ASN A 25 33.41 9.76 -21.33
CA ASN A 25 32.93 8.44 -21.78
C ASN A 25 32.32 7.58 -20.67
N PRO A 26 32.90 7.46 -19.46
CA PRO A 26 32.30 6.71 -18.38
C PRO A 26 30.97 7.28 -17.90
N LYS A 27 30.73 8.58 -18.03
CA LYS A 27 29.58 9.28 -17.52
C LYS A 27 28.28 8.94 -18.27
N VAL A 28 28.34 8.34 -19.44
CA VAL A 28 27.16 7.84 -20.17
C VAL A 28 26.40 6.76 -19.38
N PHE A 29 27.07 6.12 -18.43
CA PHE A 29 26.54 5.03 -17.61
C PHE A 29 26.36 5.41 -16.13
N ASP A 30 26.38 6.68 -15.79
CA ASP A 30 26.24 7.19 -14.42
C ASP A 30 24.80 7.53 -14.01
N ALA A 31 23.83 7.15 -14.83
CA ALA A 31 22.42 7.47 -14.69
C ALA A 31 22.04 8.96 -14.82
N ASN A 32 23.01 9.85 -15.06
CA ASN A 32 22.75 11.27 -15.22
C ASN A 32 22.58 11.62 -16.70
N LEU A 33 21.34 11.82 -17.14
CA LEU A 33 21.02 12.17 -18.53
C LEU A 33 21.50 13.58 -18.96
N SER A 34 22.13 14.33 -18.06
CA SER A 34 22.83 15.58 -18.38
C SER A 34 24.27 15.35 -18.78
N ASN A 35 24.85 14.20 -18.46
CA ASN A 35 26.19 13.80 -18.87
C ASN A 35 26.15 13.15 -20.26
N PHE A 36 27.19 13.34 -21.03
CA PHE A 36 27.25 12.82 -22.39
C PHE A 36 28.71 12.65 -22.86
N THR A 37 28.91 11.81 -23.86
CA THR A 37 30.12 11.78 -24.65
C THR A 37 29.80 12.15 -26.09
N GLY A 38 30.67 12.82 -26.76
CA GLY A 38 30.40 13.38 -28.08
C GLY A 38 31.55 13.29 -29.07
N CYS A 39 31.23 13.55 -30.32
CA CYS A 39 32.16 13.68 -31.42
C CYS A 39 31.82 14.89 -32.29
N ASP A 40 32.79 15.37 -33.07
CA ASP A 40 32.60 16.47 -33.99
C ASP A 40 31.54 16.16 -35.07
N SER A 41 31.13 17.20 -35.81
CA SER A 41 30.09 17.08 -36.84
C SER A 41 30.46 16.02 -37.89
N ALA A 42 29.46 15.17 -38.23
CA ALA A 42 29.58 14.04 -39.14
C ALA A 42 30.53 12.92 -38.73
N ALA A 43 30.99 12.89 -37.47
CA ALA A 43 31.83 11.82 -36.97
C ALA A 43 30.97 10.65 -36.46
N ILE A 44 31.58 9.46 -36.43
CA ILE A 44 30.97 8.24 -35.89
C ILE A 44 31.49 7.98 -34.49
N LEU A 45 30.64 7.91 -33.50
CA LEU A 45 30.93 7.42 -32.17
C LEU A 45 30.52 5.95 -32.03
N ARG A 46 31.48 5.09 -31.73
CA ARG A 46 31.29 3.66 -31.54
C ARG A 46 31.53 3.28 -30.09
N TYR A 47 30.59 2.53 -29.52
CA TYR A 47 30.71 1.91 -28.21
C TYR A 47 30.75 0.39 -28.32
N GLU A 48 31.76 -0.23 -27.77
CA GLU A 48 31.92 -1.68 -27.62
C GLU A 48 31.81 -2.04 -26.13
N PRO A 49 30.74 -2.75 -25.70
CA PRO A 49 30.58 -3.15 -24.28
C PRO A 49 31.69 -4.16 -23.89
N PRO A 50 32.02 -4.29 -22.59
CA PRO A 50 33.03 -5.23 -22.09
C PRO A 50 32.74 -6.69 -22.46
N SER A 51 31.47 -7.03 -22.58
CA SER A 51 31.01 -8.31 -23.13
C SER A 51 29.69 -8.12 -23.91
N SER A 52 29.48 -8.96 -24.92
CA SER A 52 28.23 -8.93 -25.69
C SER A 52 27.00 -9.24 -24.80
N PHE A 53 25.87 -8.60 -25.08
CA PHE A 53 24.65 -8.76 -24.33
C PHE A 53 23.44 -9.01 -25.26
N THR A 54 22.39 -9.62 -24.71
CA THR A 54 21.16 -9.92 -25.43
C THR A 54 20.04 -8.97 -24.99
N VAL A 55 19.18 -8.62 -25.95
CA VAL A 55 17.99 -7.81 -25.73
C VAL A 55 16.76 -8.68 -25.99
N SER A 56 15.81 -8.70 -25.06
CA SER A 56 14.63 -9.58 -25.15
C SER A 56 13.48 -8.96 -25.92
N SER A 57 13.26 -7.66 -25.77
CA SER A 57 12.11 -6.98 -26.36
C SER A 57 12.43 -5.66 -27.05
N LYS A 58 13.29 -4.81 -26.48
CA LYS A 58 13.49 -3.43 -26.93
C LYS A 58 14.90 -2.90 -26.62
N LEU A 59 15.53 -2.27 -27.61
CA LEU A 59 16.70 -1.44 -27.43
C LEU A 59 16.35 0.01 -27.75
N GLU A 60 16.74 0.95 -26.90
CA GLU A 60 16.49 2.38 -27.08
C GLU A 60 17.80 3.15 -26.86
N ILE A 61 18.00 4.17 -27.65
CA ILE A 61 19.22 5.01 -27.62
C ILE A 61 18.79 6.47 -27.49
N LEU A 62 19.43 7.20 -26.57
CA LEU A 62 19.29 8.65 -26.46
C LEU A 62 20.58 9.29 -26.98
N GLY A 63 20.45 9.93 -28.14
CA GLY A 63 21.48 10.78 -28.70
C GLY A 63 20.99 12.23 -28.82
N ARG A 64 21.92 13.17 -28.79
CA ARG A 64 21.65 14.61 -28.99
C ARG A 64 22.55 15.20 -30.05
N GLU A 65 22.05 16.21 -30.74
CA GLU A 65 22.86 17.09 -31.60
C GLU A 65 22.92 18.49 -30.99
N THR A 66 24.09 19.07 -30.91
CA THR A 66 24.30 20.41 -30.33
C THR A 66 24.97 21.32 -31.32
N LEU A 67 24.57 22.59 -31.40
CA LEU A 67 25.24 23.69 -32.07
C LEU A 67 25.63 24.70 -31.00
N ASP A 68 26.97 24.93 -30.87
CA ASP A 68 27.55 25.85 -29.88
C ASP A 68 27.06 25.61 -28.44
N GLY A 69 26.88 24.35 -28.06
CA GLY A 69 26.41 23.95 -26.72
C GLY A 69 24.92 24.07 -26.50
N THR A 70 24.13 24.42 -27.52
CA THR A 70 22.69 24.49 -27.46
C THR A 70 22.08 23.32 -28.22
N LEU A 71 21.04 22.68 -27.66
CA LEU A 71 20.33 21.58 -28.34
C LEU A 71 19.70 22.04 -29.65
N ALA A 72 19.96 21.30 -30.72
CA ALA A 72 19.37 21.57 -32.02
C ALA A 72 17.86 21.24 -32.01
N SER A 73 17.05 22.07 -32.68
CA SER A 73 15.60 21.91 -32.76
C SER A 73 15.17 20.71 -33.62
N ASN A 74 16.02 20.27 -34.55
CA ASN A 74 15.80 19.08 -35.39
C ASN A 74 17.11 18.30 -35.46
N ARG A 75 17.07 17.04 -35.10
CA ARG A 75 18.21 16.13 -35.22
C ARG A 75 17.94 15.06 -36.27
N SER A 76 19.01 14.65 -36.94
CA SER A 76 18.99 13.47 -37.82
C SER A 76 20.24 12.67 -37.55
N GLN A 77 20.10 11.56 -36.84
CA GLN A 77 21.22 10.71 -36.43
C GLN A 77 21.01 9.31 -36.98
N THR A 78 22.08 8.66 -37.38
CA THR A 78 22.06 7.26 -37.81
C THR A 78 22.66 6.39 -36.74
N PHE A 79 21.88 5.42 -36.25
CA PHE A 79 22.29 4.39 -35.31
C PHE A 79 22.61 3.10 -36.05
N ARG A 80 23.70 2.41 -35.66
CA ARG A 80 24.04 1.08 -36.17
C ARG A 80 24.28 0.14 -35.00
N ILE A 81 23.76 -1.09 -35.13
CA ILE A 81 23.87 -2.14 -34.12
C ILE A 81 24.59 -3.33 -34.73
N PHE A 82 25.67 -3.74 -34.08
CA PHE A 82 26.46 -4.89 -34.47
C PHE A 82 26.16 -6.06 -33.55
N THR A 83 25.97 -7.23 -34.12
CA THR A 83 25.66 -8.46 -33.36
C THR A 83 26.64 -9.57 -33.66
N THR A 84 26.67 -10.61 -32.84
CA THR A 84 27.48 -11.81 -33.05
C THR A 84 27.20 -12.52 -34.39
N SER A 85 26.10 -12.23 -35.04
CA SER A 85 25.69 -12.80 -36.35
C SER A 85 26.19 -11.99 -37.53
N SER A 86 27.05 -10.97 -37.32
CA SER A 86 27.64 -10.12 -38.36
C SER A 86 26.65 -9.24 -39.15
N SER A 87 25.41 -9.13 -38.71
CA SER A 87 24.43 -8.24 -39.34
C SER A 87 24.54 -6.83 -38.75
N VAL A 88 24.61 -5.82 -39.61
CA VAL A 88 24.50 -4.42 -39.23
C VAL A 88 23.08 -3.96 -39.50
N ALA A 89 22.35 -3.59 -38.46
CA ALA A 89 21.08 -2.90 -38.60
C ALA A 89 21.37 -1.39 -38.49
N ALA A 90 21.09 -0.61 -39.54
CA ALA A 90 21.17 0.83 -39.53
C ALA A 90 19.76 1.44 -39.60
N TYR A 91 19.51 2.44 -38.80
CA TYR A 91 18.27 3.20 -38.85
C TYR A 91 18.56 4.68 -38.55
N THR A 92 17.79 5.55 -39.15
CA THR A 92 17.92 6.99 -38.96
C THR A 92 16.76 7.47 -38.08
N VAL A 93 17.10 8.19 -37.05
CA VAL A 93 16.16 8.86 -36.17
C VAL A 93 16.09 10.33 -36.57
N THR A 94 14.89 10.83 -36.76
CA THR A 94 14.64 12.25 -36.97
C THR A 94 13.64 12.69 -35.90
N ASN A 95 14.10 13.46 -34.92
CA ASN A 95 13.26 13.93 -33.84
C ASN A 95 13.40 15.45 -33.66
N SER A 96 12.29 16.11 -33.39
CA SER A 96 12.21 17.56 -33.27
C SER A 96 12.65 18.11 -31.89
N GLN A 97 12.83 17.25 -30.86
CA GLN A 97 13.27 17.68 -29.52
C GLN A 97 14.07 16.56 -28.87
N GLY A 98 15.36 16.75 -28.69
CA GLY A 98 16.33 15.74 -28.30
C GLY A 98 16.30 15.21 -26.86
N GLU A 99 15.10 15.01 -26.27
CA GLU A 99 14.96 14.56 -24.88
C GLU A 99 14.41 13.13 -24.72
N ASP A 100 13.96 12.50 -25.80
CA ASP A 100 13.34 11.17 -25.75
C ASP A 100 14.29 10.06 -26.25
N PHE A 101 14.13 8.87 -25.66
CA PHE A 101 14.80 7.67 -26.15
C PHE A 101 14.13 7.13 -27.40
N ASP A 102 14.90 6.86 -28.43
CA ASP A 102 14.42 6.30 -29.69
C ASP A 102 14.61 4.81 -29.75
N ALA A 103 13.54 4.09 -30.06
CA ALA A 103 13.57 2.63 -30.14
C ALA A 103 14.23 2.16 -31.44
N ALA A 104 15.17 1.23 -31.33
CA ALA A 104 15.69 0.50 -32.47
C ALA A 104 14.61 -0.37 -33.13
N PRO A 105 14.58 -0.48 -34.47
CA PRO A 105 13.64 -1.36 -35.16
C PRO A 105 13.91 -2.84 -34.84
N SER A 106 12.88 -3.66 -34.81
CA SER A 106 12.93 -5.06 -34.39
C SER A 106 13.73 -6.03 -35.29
N ASN A 107 14.25 -5.57 -36.39
CA ASN A 107 14.98 -6.39 -37.38
C ASN A 107 16.44 -6.69 -37.02
N TRP A 108 16.95 -6.19 -35.88
CA TRP A 108 18.32 -6.45 -35.38
C TRP A 108 18.43 -7.73 -34.51
N SER A 109 17.36 -8.46 -34.27
CA SER A 109 17.17 -9.47 -33.23
C SER A 109 18.00 -10.77 -33.39
N ASN A 110 18.97 -10.83 -34.27
CA ASN A 110 19.72 -12.05 -34.56
C ASN A 110 21.09 -12.10 -33.91
N GLY A 111 21.15 -12.21 -32.59
CA GLY A 111 22.39 -12.44 -31.86
C GLY A 111 22.64 -11.45 -30.71
N ALA A 112 23.70 -11.69 -29.95
CA ALA A 112 24.09 -10.77 -28.88
C ALA A 112 24.75 -9.51 -29.47
N ILE A 113 24.46 -8.35 -28.89
CA ILE A 113 25.01 -7.06 -29.31
C ILE A 113 26.50 -7.01 -28.92
N THR A 114 27.33 -6.68 -29.89
CA THR A 114 28.79 -6.58 -29.74
C THR A 114 29.29 -5.14 -29.84
N ALA A 115 28.55 -4.26 -30.53
CA ALA A 115 28.86 -2.84 -30.62
C ALA A 115 27.61 -2.05 -31.01
N MET A 116 27.64 -0.74 -30.71
CA MET A 116 26.62 0.24 -31.13
C MET A 116 27.34 1.48 -31.65
N GLU A 117 26.83 2.07 -32.72
CA GLU A 117 27.35 3.30 -33.31
C GLU A 117 26.26 4.37 -33.44
N ILE A 118 26.66 5.63 -33.24
CA ILE A 118 25.84 6.80 -33.54
C ILE A 118 26.64 7.71 -34.49
N GLU A 119 26.00 8.15 -35.56
CA GLU A 119 26.59 9.07 -36.54
C GLU A 119 25.71 10.31 -36.68
N GLY A 120 26.22 11.47 -36.50
CA GLY A 120 25.57 12.75 -36.75
C GLY A 120 25.71 13.16 -38.21
N ASN A 121 24.64 13.73 -38.77
CA ASN A 121 24.67 14.10 -40.18
C ASN A 121 25.26 15.50 -40.44
N THR A 122 25.07 16.46 -39.55
CA THR A 122 25.47 17.86 -39.79
C THR A 122 25.97 18.64 -38.57
N LEU A 123 25.76 18.14 -37.36
CA LEU A 123 26.09 18.82 -36.10
C LEU A 123 26.86 17.88 -35.17
N ASN A 124 27.44 18.45 -34.12
CA ASN A 124 28.13 17.66 -33.09
C ASN A 124 27.16 16.66 -32.46
N THR A 125 27.53 15.41 -32.48
CA THR A 125 26.74 14.32 -32.03
C THR A 125 27.18 13.89 -30.65
N THR A 126 26.21 13.73 -29.73
CA THR A 126 26.47 13.27 -28.37
C THR A 126 25.62 12.06 -28.05
N LEU A 127 26.21 11.08 -27.35
CA LEU A 127 25.55 9.94 -26.79
C LEU A 127 25.26 10.20 -25.32
N VAL A 128 24.02 10.02 -24.90
CA VAL A 128 23.57 10.30 -23.54
C VAL A 128 23.30 9.02 -22.75
N GLY A 129 22.75 8.00 -23.40
CA GLY A 129 22.46 6.74 -22.71
C GLY A 129 21.79 5.68 -23.58
N PHE A 130 21.70 4.49 -23.04
CA PHE A 130 21.01 3.34 -23.64
C PHE A 130 19.98 2.76 -22.69
N ARG A 131 18.85 2.31 -23.22
CA ARG A 131 17.90 1.47 -22.50
C ARG A 131 17.77 0.11 -23.17
N VAL A 132 17.77 -0.94 -22.36
CA VAL A 132 17.53 -2.32 -22.79
C VAL A 132 16.31 -2.85 -22.07
N ASP A 133 15.32 -3.28 -22.83
CA ASP A 133 14.05 -3.76 -22.29
C ASP A 133 13.36 -2.77 -21.33
N GLY A 134 13.54 -1.46 -21.60
CA GLY A 134 12.97 -0.35 -20.82
C GLY A 134 13.81 0.13 -19.64
N GLU A 135 14.94 -0.51 -19.34
CA GLU A 135 15.84 -0.09 -18.25
C GLU A 135 17.09 0.60 -18.77
N LEU A 136 17.43 1.74 -18.15
CA LEU A 136 18.64 2.47 -18.45
C LEU A 136 19.88 1.63 -18.11
N LEU A 137 20.86 1.54 -19.01
CA LEU A 137 22.12 0.87 -18.73
C LEU A 137 22.99 1.80 -17.87
N THR A 138 23.34 1.34 -16.68
CA THR A 138 24.18 2.04 -15.70
C THR A 138 25.22 1.08 -15.13
N ASP A 139 26.35 1.62 -14.70
CA ASP A 139 27.35 0.81 -14.02
C ASP A 139 26.88 0.36 -12.64
N PRO A 140 27.09 -0.90 -12.27
CA PRO A 140 26.80 -1.37 -10.93
C PRO A 140 27.69 -0.63 -9.90
N GLY A 141 27.07 0.11 -8.99
CA GLY A 141 27.75 0.72 -7.85
C GLY A 141 28.49 2.04 -8.13
N THR A 142 28.43 2.61 -9.32
CA THR A 142 28.90 3.98 -9.57
C THR A 142 27.80 4.98 -9.30
N LEU A 143 27.67 5.33 -8.03
CA LEU A 143 26.98 6.54 -7.64
C LEU A 143 28.01 7.66 -7.61
N ASP A 144 27.77 8.73 -8.34
CA ASP A 144 28.53 9.96 -8.18
C ASP A 144 28.32 10.46 -6.75
N THR A 145 29.31 10.23 -5.90
CA THR A 145 29.30 10.68 -4.51
C THR A 145 29.38 12.20 -4.38
N THR A 146 29.52 12.92 -5.50
CA THR A 146 29.58 14.39 -5.54
C THR A 146 28.21 15.01 -5.88
N ALA A 147 27.28 14.27 -6.42
CA ALA A 147 25.91 14.75 -6.66
C ALA A 147 25.08 14.60 -5.39
N LYS A 148 24.98 15.66 -4.60
CA LYS A 148 24.20 15.71 -3.34
C LYS A 148 22.69 15.60 -3.52
N ASP A 149 22.19 15.53 -4.73
CA ASP A 149 20.76 15.61 -5.04
C ASP A 149 20.21 14.35 -5.71
N ILE A 150 21.01 13.29 -5.83
CA ILE A 150 20.50 12.00 -6.31
C ILE A 150 20.06 11.19 -5.09
N ASP A 151 18.77 10.97 -4.99
CA ASP A 151 18.14 10.02 -4.08
C ASP A 151 18.53 8.60 -4.52
N SER A 152 19.79 8.26 -4.34
CA SER A 152 20.31 6.94 -4.59
C SER A 152 20.08 6.10 -3.35
N LEU A 153 18.85 5.67 -3.17
CA LEU A 153 18.58 4.50 -2.36
C LEU A 153 19.36 3.33 -2.99
N ILE A 154 20.37 2.85 -2.28
CA ILE A 154 20.96 1.52 -2.56
C ILE A 154 19.91 0.49 -2.13
N ASP A 155 18.77 0.59 -2.72
CA ASP A 155 17.58 -0.14 -2.40
C ASP A 155 17.11 -0.84 -3.66
N THR A 156 18.03 -1.60 -4.25
CA THR A 156 17.65 -2.47 -5.34
C THR A 156 16.99 -3.73 -4.77
N PRO A 157 15.90 -4.21 -5.38
CA PRO A 157 15.27 -5.47 -4.98
C PRO A 157 16.14 -6.70 -5.29
N THR A 158 17.43 -6.54 -5.49
CA THR A 158 18.40 -7.62 -5.74
C THR A 158 19.04 -8.07 -4.45
N ASN A 159 19.06 -9.38 -4.23
CA ASN A 159 19.74 -10.00 -3.10
C ASN A 159 21.23 -9.61 -3.07
N TYR A 160 21.59 -8.77 -2.13
CA TYR A 160 22.98 -8.51 -1.80
C TYR A 160 23.51 -9.69 -0.98
N THR A 161 24.20 -10.61 -1.64
CA THR A 161 24.85 -11.75 -0.96
C THR A 161 26.12 -11.33 -0.22
N ALA A 162 26.57 -10.07 -0.37
CA ALA A 162 27.81 -9.56 0.19
C ALA A 162 27.71 -8.99 1.62
N ASP A 163 26.50 -8.71 2.11
CA ASP A 163 26.31 -8.00 3.38
C ASP A 163 25.98 -8.93 4.55
N SER A 164 26.88 -9.82 4.88
CA SER A 164 26.92 -10.49 6.21
C SER A 164 25.54 -10.91 6.78
N GLY A 165 24.57 -11.31 5.94
CA GLY A 165 23.26 -11.80 6.36
C GLY A 165 22.09 -10.81 6.23
N ASN A 166 22.29 -9.65 5.66
CA ASN A 166 21.19 -8.69 5.39
C ASN A 166 20.30 -9.09 4.19
N ASN A 167 20.67 -10.07 3.41
CA ASN A 167 19.89 -10.75 2.35
C ASN A 167 19.28 -9.89 1.26
N GLY A 168 19.52 -8.58 1.23
CA GLY A 168 18.91 -7.67 0.26
C GLY A 168 17.44 -7.34 0.58
N GLY A 169 16.74 -6.80 -0.40
CA GLY A 169 15.39 -6.27 -0.26
C GLY A 169 15.40 -4.77 -0.01
N ASN A 170 14.21 -4.17 0.09
CA ASN A 170 14.07 -2.75 0.36
C ASN A 170 14.31 -2.48 1.84
N TYR A 171 15.28 -1.61 2.16
CA TYR A 171 15.54 -1.22 3.53
C TYR A 171 14.53 -0.20 4.03
N CYS A 172 14.33 -0.17 5.34
CA CYS A 172 13.58 0.87 6.01
C CYS A 172 14.27 2.22 5.82
N THR A 173 13.49 3.28 5.67
CA THR A 173 13.92 4.68 5.66
C THR A 173 13.01 5.52 6.54
N LEU A 174 13.33 6.77 6.77
CA LEU A 174 12.39 7.73 7.32
C LEU A 174 11.27 7.96 6.31
N ASN A 175 10.05 8.22 6.81
CA ASN A 175 8.86 8.39 5.97
C ASN A 175 8.48 9.87 5.81
N PRO A 176 8.83 10.53 4.70
CA PRO A 176 8.47 11.92 4.49
C PRO A 176 6.96 12.15 4.41
N LEU A 177 6.17 11.10 4.13
CA LEU A 177 4.70 11.18 4.09
C LEU A 177 4.04 11.16 5.48
N GLU A 178 4.81 10.82 6.52
CA GLU A 178 4.38 10.82 7.92
C GLU A 178 5.44 11.53 8.78
N SER A 179 5.66 12.81 8.48
CA SER A 179 6.69 13.63 9.09
C SER A 179 6.18 15.03 9.38
N ALA A 180 6.45 15.50 10.58
CA ALA A 180 6.38 16.93 10.91
C ALA A 180 7.75 17.64 10.75
N LEU A 181 8.83 16.89 10.51
CA LEU A 181 10.16 17.43 10.24
C LEU A 181 10.26 17.93 8.79
N THR A 182 11.14 18.89 8.58
CA THR A 182 11.43 19.47 7.26
C THR A 182 12.87 19.17 6.85
N GLY A 183 13.11 18.99 5.55
CA GLY A 183 14.46 18.77 5.03
C GLY A 183 15.01 17.37 5.28
N ILE A 184 14.12 16.35 5.31
CA ILE A 184 14.57 14.95 5.27
C ILE A 184 15.38 14.78 3.99
N ASN A 185 16.57 14.21 4.10
CA ASN A 185 17.52 14.09 2.99
C ASN A 185 18.39 12.83 3.12
N ASP A 186 19.45 12.71 2.32
CA ASP A 186 20.38 11.58 2.29
C ASP A 186 19.64 10.25 2.05
N GLY A 187 18.76 10.20 1.03
CA GLY A 187 17.94 9.04 0.73
C GLY A 187 16.94 8.72 1.85
N ASN A 188 16.39 9.73 2.49
CA ASN A 188 15.52 9.62 3.66
C ASN A 188 16.19 8.94 4.87
N LEU A 189 17.50 9.09 5.02
CA LEU A 189 18.26 8.55 6.15
C LEU A 189 18.70 9.63 7.15
N ASN A 190 18.59 10.89 6.78
CA ASN A 190 18.81 12.02 7.68
C ASN A 190 17.49 12.73 7.97
N SER A 191 17.21 12.95 9.24
CA SER A 191 15.91 13.42 9.70
C SER A 191 15.55 14.86 9.33
N GLY A 192 16.53 15.66 8.87
CA GLY A 192 16.31 17.10 8.80
C GLY A 192 16.03 17.69 10.18
N SER A 193 15.40 18.86 10.22
CA SER A 193 15.17 19.62 11.46
C SER A 193 13.69 19.96 11.67
N SER A 194 13.35 20.40 12.90
CA SER A 194 11.99 20.91 13.17
C SER A 194 11.73 22.30 12.59
N GLY A 195 12.79 23.03 12.23
CA GLY A 195 12.72 24.40 11.68
C GLY A 195 12.16 25.48 12.62
N SER A 196 11.74 25.11 13.82
CA SER A 196 11.14 26.04 14.82
C SER A 196 11.22 25.44 16.21
N ALA A 197 11.04 26.28 17.24
CA ALA A 197 10.90 25.82 18.62
C ALA A 197 9.68 24.90 18.76
N GLY A 198 9.91 23.68 19.19
CA GLY A 198 8.91 22.63 19.40
C GLY A 198 9.39 21.29 18.88
N TRP A 199 8.92 20.23 19.54
CA TRP A 199 9.18 18.88 19.08
C TRP A 199 8.43 18.56 17.79
N LYS A 200 9.10 17.94 16.88
CA LYS A 200 8.53 17.30 15.68
C LYS A 200 9.17 15.95 15.49
N ILE A 201 8.40 14.98 15.02
CA ILE A 201 8.86 13.63 14.76
C ILE A 201 8.59 13.23 13.30
N CYS A 202 9.37 12.26 12.84
CA CYS A 202 9.20 11.53 11.60
C CYS A 202 9.23 10.05 11.91
N THR A 203 8.25 9.30 11.47
CA THR A 203 8.24 7.83 11.56
C THR A 203 9.04 7.22 10.42
N SER A 204 9.17 5.89 10.43
CA SER A 204 9.86 5.18 9.37
C SER A 204 8.88 4.48 8.42
N THR A 205 9.39 4.04 7.27
CA THR A 205 8.57 3.41 6.20
C THR A 205 8.14 1.98 6.52
N MET A 206 8.75 1.34 7.55
CA MET A 206 8.44 -0.03 7.95
C MET A 206 7.96 -0.12 9.38
N ALA A 207 6.97 -0.97 9.60
CA ALA A 207 6.53 -1.33 10.93
C ALA A 207 6.47 -2.85 11.07
N VAL A 208 6.64 -3.35 12.29
CA VAL A 208 6.76 -4.78 12.60
C VAL A 208 5.92 -5.13 13.83
N SER A 209 5.35 -6.34 13.83
CA SER A 209 4.54 -6.92 14.92
C SER A 209 5.15 -8.20 15.48
N SER A 210 6.16 -8.77 14.82
CA SER A 210 6.85 -10.01 15.20
C SER A 210 8.31 -9.96 14.74
N GLY A 211 9.16 -10.87 15.25
CA GLY A 211 10.56 -11.00 14.86
C GLY A 211 11.51 -10.08 15.64
N LYS A 212 12.81 -10.13 15.25
CA LYS A 212 13.89 -9.42 15.92
C LYS A 212 14.66 -8.56 14.95
N TYR A 213 14.72 -7.26 15.22
CA TYR A 213 15.31 -6.28 14.33
C TYR A 213 16.35 -5.42 15.02
N TYR A 214 17.29 -4.90 14.22
CA TYR A 214 18.37 -4.04 14.69
C TYR A 214 18.56 -2.88 13.73
N TRP A 215 18.78 -1.70 14.31
CA TRP A 215 19.15 -0.49 13.57
C TRP A 215 20.04 0.41 14.41
N GLU A 216 20.83 1.24 13.75
CA GLU A 216 21.78 2.17 14.33
C GLU A 216 21.56 3.59 13.84
N GLY A 217 22.18 4.54 14.48
CA GLY A 217 22.27 5.91 14.01
C GLY A 217 23.08 6.77 14.96
N PHE A 218 23.34 7.98 14.50
CA PHE A 218 24.05 8.98 15.26
C PHE A 218 23.44 10.36 15.08
N THR A 219 23.76 11.27 15.96
CA THR A 219 23.34 12.65 15.91
C THR A 219 24.53 13.56 15.72
N ASP A 220 24.35 14.68 15.01
CA ASP A 220 25.38 15.68 14.76
C ASP A 220 25.62 16.61 15.97
N THR A 221 24.74 16.57 16.97
CA THR A 221 24.79 17.47 18.11
C THR A 221 24.56 16.74 19.43
N THR A 222 25.05 17.33 20.51
CA THR A 222 24.73 16.91 21.88
C THR A 222 23.35 17.43 22.24
N ALA A 223 22.43 16.53 22.59
CA ALA A 223 21.12 16.91 23.13
C ALA A 223 21.26 17.50 24.53
N SER A 224 20.34 18.38 24.90
CA SER A 224 20.06 18.76 26.29
C SER A 224 18.79 18.05 26.78
N PRO A 225 18.54 17.97 28.10
CA PRO A 225 17.34 17.32 28.61
C PRO A 225 16.01 17.89 28.11
N SER A 226 16.02 19.14 27.59
CA SER A 226 14.82 19.82 27.12
C SER A 226 14.83 20.20 25.63
N GLN A 227 15.96 19.99 24.95
CA GLN A 227 16.13 20.38 23.55
C GLN A 227 17.09 19.44 22.85
N GLY A 228 16.95 19.30 21.56
CA GLY A 228 17.87 18.51 20.76
C GLY A 228 17.16 17.44 19.93
N TRP A 229 17.65 16.25 20.01
CA TRP A 229 17.11 15.10 19.32
C TRP A 229 16.45 14.11 20.29
N GLN A 230 15.52 13.35 19.78
CA GLN A 230 14.95 12.18 20.46
C GLN A 230 14.77 11.05 19.47
N TRP A 231 15.12 9.85 19.83
CA TRP A 231 15.08 8.71 18.93
C TRP A 231 14.57 7.46 19.63
N GLY A 232 13.79 6.65 18.88
CA GLY A 232 13.17 5.47 19.41
C GLY A 232 12.26 4.76 18.43
N PHE A 233 11.17 4.23 18.94
CA PHE A 233 10.12 3.57 18.17
C PHE A 233 8.76 3.86 18.80
N CYS A 234 7.70 3.76 17.99
CA CYS A 234 6.34 4.03 18.43
C CYS A 234 5.35 3.09 17.77
N ASN A 235 4.11 3.07 18.27
CA ASN A 235 3.02 2.44 17.55
C ASN A 235 2.88 3.08 16.17
N VAL A 236 2.48 2.28 15.20
CA VAL A 236 2.45 2.65 13.76
C VAL A 236 1.55 3.85 13.43
N THR A 237 0.57 4.13 14.27
CA THR A 237 -0.25 5.36 14.21
C THR A 237 0.00 6.19 15.46
N PRO A 238 1.06 7.03 15.47
CA PRO A 238 1.36 7.83 16.65
C PRO A 238 0.24 8.86 16.88
N SER A 239 -0.12 9.06 18.13
CA SER A 239 -1.16 10.01 18.54
C SER A 239 -0.84 11.48 18.18
N SER A 240 0.40 11.77 17.84
CA SER A 240 0.88 13.09 17.45
C SER A 240 2.28 13.02 16.84
N LEU A 241 2.51 13.75 15.77
CA LEU A 241 3.82 13.99 15.17
C LEU A 241 4.57 15.18 15.79
N THR A 242 3.98 15.85 16.76
CA THR A 242 4.58 16.99 17.47
C THR A 242 4.98 16.68 18.91
N ASN A 243 4.90 15.42 19.31
CA ASN A 243 5.26 14.98 20.67
C ASN A 243 5.99 13.64 20.60
N PRO A 244 7.29 13.53 20.95
CA PRO A 244 8.07 12.29 20.89
C PRO A 244 7.87 11.35 22.09
N TYR A 245 7.02 11.69 23.06
CA TYR A 245 6.75 10.87 24.25
C TYR A 245 5.26 10.70 24.50
N GLY A 246 4.90 9.84 25.44
CA GLY A 246 3.52 9.48 25.79
C GLY A 246 3.16 8.06 25.40
N THR A 247 1.88 7.75 25.50
CA THR A 247 1.37 6.40 25.24
C THR A 247 1.77 5.90 23.84
N GLY A 248 2.24 4.65 23.77
CA GLY A 248 2.66 4.00 22.53
C GLY A 248 3.99 4.51 21.96
N LYS A 249 4.82 5.18 22.77
CA LYS A 249 6.14 5.68 22.36
C LYS A 249 7.22 5.26 23.35
N TRP A 250 8.36 4.79 22.84
CA TRP A 250 9.54 4.39 23.59
C TRP A 250 10.74 5.09 22.97
N SER A 251 11.45 5.88 23.74
CA SER A 251 12.52 6.70 23.19
C SER A 251 13.59 7.07 24.19
N TYR A 252 14.69 7.58 23.67
CA TYR A 252 15.84 8.04 24.42
C TYR A 252 16.27 9.42 23.94
N GLN A 253 16.64 10.27 24.89
CA GLN A 253 17.18 11.60 24.67
C GLN A 253 18.24 11.90 25.75
N HIS A 254 19.43 12.29 25.32
CA HIS A 254 20.52 12.69 26.22
C HIS A 254 20.88 11.59 27.25
N ASN A 255 20.26 11.58 28.42
CA ASN A 255 20.38 10.55 29.45
C ASN A 255 19.02 10.14 30.04
N VAL A 256 17.94 10.37 29.31
CA VAL A 256 16.56 10.10 29.73
C VAL A 256 15.89 9.12 28.79
N VAL A 257 15.31 8.06 29.33
CA VAL A 257 14.45 7.15 28.59
C VAL A 257 12.98 7.42 28.89
N TYR A 258 12.13 7.30 27.87
CA TYR A 258 10.69 7.44 27.96
C TYR A 258 10.04 6.11 27.53
N SER A 259 9.20 5.55 28.38
CA SER A 259 8.47 4.30 28.13
C SER A 259 6.97 4.54 28.27
N GLN A 260 6.29 4.82 27.17
CA GLN A 260 4.84 5.10 27.10
C GLN A 260 4.37 6.20 28.07
N SER A 261 5.25 7.13 28.41
CA SER A 261 5.01 8.18 29.41
C SER A 261 5.65 9.50 28.97
N SER A 262 5.05 10.61 29.36
CA SER A 262 5.68 11.93 29.27
C SER A 262 6.70 12.18 30.40
N SER A 263 6.72 11.33 31.43
CA SER A 263 7.72 11.37 32.50
C SER A 263 8.84 10.39 32.14
N GLY A 264 10.04 10.94 31.94
CA GLY A 264 11.22 10.15 31.66
C GLY A 264 11.93 9.63 32.91
N SER A 265 12.76 8.63 32.74
CA SER A 265 13.65 8.08 33.77
C SER A 265 15.10 8.28 33.38
N ASN A 266 15.93 8.77 34.29
CA ASN A 266 17.34 8.98 34.03
C ASN A 266 18.09 7.61 33.95
N VAL A 267 19.01 7.54 32.99
CA VAL A 267 19.98 6.44 32.87
C VAL A 267 21.41 6.96 33.07
N SER A 268 22.34 6.07 33.34
CA SER A 268 23.71 6.43 33.69
C SER A 268 24.57 6.94 32.54
N VAL A 269 24.11 6.74 31.31
CA VAL A 269 24.84 7.11 30.08
C VAL A 269 24.20 8.33 29.46
N THR A 270 25.03 9.32 29.17
CA THR A 270 24.65 10.53 28.40
C THR A 270 25.21 10.42 27.01
N ALA A 271 24.36 10.41 25.99
CA ALA A 271 24.81 10.43 24.61
C ALA A 271 25.14 11.86 24.15
N GLY A 272 26.30 12.00 23.55
CA GLY A 272 26.82 13.24 22.96
C GLY A 272 26.71 13.27 21.44
N ALA A 273 27.29 14.31 20.83
CA ALA A 273 27.43 14.41 19.39
C ALA A 273 28.30 13.25 18.87
N ASN A 274 27.89 12.64 17.75
CA ASN A 274 28.53 11.52 17.08
C ASN A 274 28.60 10.19 17.89
N ASP A 275 27.96 10.11 19.06
CA ASP A 275 27.76 8.82 19.71
C ASP A 275 26.83 7.96 18.88
N LEU A 276 27.16 6.69 18.73
CA LEU A 276 26.35 5.73 18.00
C LEU A 276 25.31 5.12 18.96
N LEU A 277 24.05 5.32 18.62
CA LEU A 277 22.92 4.70 19.27
C LEU A 277 22.48 3.48 18.47
N ALA A 278 22.08 2.41 19.17
CA ALA A 278 21.52 1.23 18.53
C ALA A 278 20.33 0.68 19.30
N TYR A 279 19.36 0.16 18.56
CA TYR A 279 18.17 -0.49 19.08
C TYR A 279 18.12 -1.93 18.60
N ALA A 280 17.98 -2.86 19.53
CA ALA A 280 17.73 -4.27 19.27
C ALA A 280 16.34 -4.64 19.75
N LEU A 281 15.37 -4.59 18.83
CA LEU A 281 13.96 -4.84 19.06
C LEU A 281 13.67 -6.34 18.96
N ASP A 282 13.06 -6.91 19.97
CA ASP A 282 12.54 -8.28 20.00
C ASP A 282 11.03 -8.23 20.23
N MET A 283 10.26 -8.27 19.13
CA MET A 283 8.80 -8.22 19.20
C MET A 283 8.19 -9.50 19.76
N ASP A 284 8.88 -10.63 19.62
CA ASP A 284 8.40 -11.91 20.12
C ASP A 284 8.48 -11.96 21.66
N ALA A 285 9.46 -11.26 22.24
CA ALA A 285 9.60 -11.10 23.69
C ALA A 285 8.94 -9.81 24.23
N GLY A 286 8.48 -8.90 23.37
CA GLY A 286 7.93 -7.60 23.75
C GLY A 286 8.98 -6.70 24.42
N THR A 287 10.25 -6.75 23.95
CA THR A 287 11.35 -5.99 24.53
C THR A 287 12.21 -5.29 23.49
N CYS A 288 12.89 -4.21 23.87
CA CYS A 288 13.88 -3.56 23.03
C CYS A 288 15.07 -3.10 23.87
N LYS A 289 16.29 -3.46 23.48
CA LYS A 289 17.52 -3.03 24.13
C LYS A 289 18.09 -1.80 23.42
N LEU A 290 18.40 -0.78 24.21
CA LEU A 290 19.10 0.43 23.78
C LEU A 290 20.58 0.33 24.13
N TYR A 291 21.43 0.57 23.14
CA TYR A 291 22.87 0.66 23.31
C TYR A 291 23.35 2.06 22.93
N VAL A 292 24.39 2.53 23.63
CA VAL A 292 25.18 3.71 23.26
C VAL A 292 26.62 3.25 23.15
N ASN A 293 27.26 3.45 22.00
CA ASN A 293 28.62 2.99 21.70
C ASN A 293 28.86 1.51 22.10
N ASN A 294 27.92 0.64 21.70
CA ASN A 294 27.91 -0.80 22.00
C ASN A 294 27.73 -1.20 23.48
N SER A 295 27.47 -0.25 24.34
CA SER A 295 27.21 -0.52 25.77
C SER A 295 25.70 -0.50 26.02
N LEU A 296 25.16 -1.58 26.63
CA LEU A 296 23.74 -1.64 26.98
C LEU A 296 23.39 -0.57 28.02
N VAL A 297 22.46 0.29 27.70
CA VAL A 297 22.02 1.42 28.55
C VAL A 297 20.66 1.14 29.19
N HIS A 298 19.73 0.58 28.44
CA HIS A 298 18.36 0.35 28.87
C HIS A 298 17.69 -0.82 28.16
N THR A 299 16.69 -1.42 28.80
CA THR A 299 15.80 -2.41 28.17
C THR A 299 14.37 -1.94 28.35
N PHE A 300 13.73 -1.55 27.25
CA PHE A 300 12.30 -1.30 27.20
C PHE A 300 11.53 -2.62 27.26
N THR A 301 10.38 -2.63 27.90
CA THR A 301 9.51 -3.80 28.07
C THR A 301 8.05 -3.46 27.82
N GLY A 302 7.18 -4.46 27.72
CA GLY A 302 5.74 -4.26 27.50
C GLY A 302 5.41 -3.73 26.11
N ILE A 303 6.24 -4.04 25.12
CA ILE A 303 6.03 -3.66 23.72
C ILE A 303 5.04 -4.65 23.11
N SER A 304 4.00 -4.14 22.50
CA SER A 304 2.96 -4.95 21.84
C SER A 304 2.32 -4.19 20.67
N GLY A 305 1.63 -4.91 19.81
CA GLY A 305 1.06 -4.36 18.58
C GLY A 305 2.10 -4.16 17.49
N THR A 306 1.82 -3.30 16.53
CA THR A 306 2.71 -2.98 15.41
C THR A 306 3.48 -1.71 15.73
N VAL A 307 4.82 -1.75 15.66
CA VAL A 307 5.69 -0.60 15.99
C VAL A 307 6.60 -0.24 14.82
N THR A 308 6.95 1.03 14.73
CA THR A 308 7.85 1.61 13.72
C THR A 308 8.92 2.45 14.40
N PRO A 309 10.18 2.47 13.90
CA PRO A 309 11.17 3.43 14.35
C PRO A 309 10.72 4.87 14.11
N PHE A 310 11.13 5.80 14.95
CA PHE A 310 10.96 7.23 14.73
C PHE A 310 12.18 8.04 15.18
N VAL A 311 12.34 9.20 14.59
CA VAL A 311 13.26 10.23 15.03
C VAL A 311 12.51 11.50 15.35
N GLY A 312 13.00 12.26 16.32
CA GLY A 312 12.44 13.55 16.71
C GLY A 312 13.53 14.63 16.81
N SER A 313 13.17 15.84 16.46
CA SER A 313 14.02 17.01 16.59
C SER A 313 13.28 18.15 17.27
N TYR A 314 14.03 18.90 18.07
CA TYR A 314 13.64 20.20 18.62
C TYR A 314 14.64 21.25 18.12
N ASN A 315 14.22 22.19 17.31
CA ASN A 315 15.05 23.16 16.58
C ASN A 315 15.87 22.52 15.44
N SER A 316 17.20 22.50 15.54
CA SER A 316 18.11 22.23 14.43
C SER A 316 18.80 20.87 14.43
N PRO A 317 18.83 20.08 15.52
CA PRO A 317 19.58 18.81 15.50
C PRO A 317 19.00 17.83 14.49
N THR A 318 19.91 17.09 13.82
CA THR A 318 19.56 16.03 12.89
C THR A 318 19.99 14.68 13.42
N VAL A 319 19.31 13.62 13.00
CA VAL A 319 19.63 12.22 13.28
C VAL A 319 19.84 11.49 11.96
N THR A 320 20.98 10.86 11.80
CA THR A 320 21.26 9.98 10.66
C THR A 320 21.03 8.54 11.09
N VAL A 321 20.19 7.80 10.37
CA VAL A 321 19.81 6.43 10.67
C VAL A 321 20.46 5.43 9.70
N ASN A 322 20.68 4.21 10.17
CA ASN A 322 21.12 3.08 9.39
C ASN A 322 20.24 1.87 9.75
N PHE A 323 19.39 1.44 8.84
CA PHE A 323 18.55 0.27 9.02
C PHE A 323 19.16 -1.01 8.42
N GLY A 324 20.42 -0.93 7.95
CA GLY A 324 21.18 -2.03 7.36
C GLY A 324 21.54 -1.82 5.89
N GLN A 325 21.12 -0.71 5.27
CA GLN A 325 21.55 -0.33 3.91
C GLN A 325 23.03 0.03 3.83
N ARG A 326 23.64 0.30 4.99
CA ARG A 326 25.10 0.42 5.16
C ARG A 326 25.56 -0.63 6.16
N PRO A 327 26.82 -1.10 6.12
CA PRO A 327 27.33 -1.99 7.16
C PRO A 327 27.08 -1.40 8.56
N PHE A 328 26.61 -2.23 9.48
CA PHE A 328 26.46 -1.81 10.87
C PHE A 328 27.85 -1.60 11.51
N ALA A 329 27.97 -0.58 12.33
CA ALA A 329 29.21 -0.31 13.07
C ALA A 329 29.46 -1.38 14.14
N TYR A 330 28.39 -1.95 14.68
CA TYR A 330 28.47 -3.02 15.67
C TYR A 330 27.70 -4.27 15.22
N THR A 331 28.19 -5.43 15.63
CA THR A 331 27.50 -6.70 15.34
C THR A 331 26.15 -6.73 16.06
N PRO A 332 25.03 -6.91 15.36
CA PRO A 332 23.72 -7.05 15.97
C PRO A 332 23.70 -8.22 16.97
N PRO A 333 22.94 -8.13 18.08
CA PRO A 333 22.74 -9.27 18.98
C PRO A 333 22.20 -10.49 18.25
N THR A 334 22.55 -11.68 18.73
CA THR A 334 22.16 -12.94 18.07
C THR A 334 20.68 -13.01 17.75
N GLY A 335 20.38 -13.33 16.50
CA GLY A 335 19.01 -13.46 15.96
C GLY A 335 18.37 -12.14 15.52
N HIS A 336 19.00 -10.99 15.75
CA HIS A 336 18.53 -9.72 15.21
C HIS A 336 19.08 -9.51 13.80
N VAL A 337 18.19 -8.98 12.93
CA VAL A 337 18.48 -8.71 11.51
C VAL A 337 18.16 -7.26 11.18
N SER A 338 18.66 -6.79 10.05
CA SER A 338 18.33 -5.45 9.53
C SER A 338 16.81 -5.31 9.25
N LEU A 339 16.30 -4.10 9.37
CA LEU A 339 14.91 -3.80 9.05
C LEU A 339 14.79 -3.55 7.53
N CYS A 340 14.48 -4.61 6.79
CA CYS A 340 14.26 -4.59 5.35
C CYS A 340 13.16 -5.58 4.95
N THR A 341 12.59 -5.43 3.76
CA THR A 341 11.47 -6.26 3.29
C THR A 341 11.81 -7.75 3.25
N GLN A 342 13.05 -8.10 2.96
CA GLN A 342 13.50 -9.51 2.94
C GLN A 342 13.38 -10.18 4.32
N ASN A 343 13.65 -9.42 5.37
CA ASN A 343 13.65 -9.91 6.75
C ASN A 343 12.28 -9.83 7.44
N LEU A 344 11.30 -9.18 6.84
CA LEU A 344 9.93 -9.19 7.37
C LEU A 344 9.39 -10.61 7.40
N ALA A 345 8.49 -10.89 8.35
CA ALA A 345 7.78 -12.15 8.44
C ALA A 345 7.10 -12.50 7.10
N ASN A 346 7.03 -13.79 6.79
CA ASN A 346 6.27 -14.21 5.62
C ASN A 346 4.78 -14.04 5.91
N PRO A 347 4.04 -13.35 5.03
CA PRO A 347 2.60 -13.17 5.20
C PRO A 347 1.87 -14.50 5.06
N THR A 348 0.81 -14.69 5.80
CA THR A 348 -0.07 -15.88 5.68
C THR A 348 -0.66 -15.97 4.27
N ILE A 349 -1.02 -14.82 3.69
CA ILE A 349 -1.53 -14.71 2.32
C ILE A 349 -0.48 -13.96 1.48
N ALA A 350 0.26 -14.71 0.66
CA ALA A 350 1.33 -14.16 -0.17
C ALA A 350 0.79 -13.33 -1.37
N ASN A 351 -0.43 -13.61 -1.81
CA ASN A 351 -1.12 -12.91 -2.89
C ASN A 351 -2.57 -12.66 -2.47
N GLY A 352 -2.92 -11.41 -2.22
CA GLY A 352 -4.27 -11.02 -1.79
C GLY A 352 -5.38 -11.43 -2.76
N SER A 353 -5.08 -11.53 -4.06
CA SER A 353 -6.06 -11.92 -5.08
C SER A 353 -6.52 -13.38 -4.99
N THR A 354 -5.92 -14.19 -4.11
CA THR A 354 -6.40 -15.55 -3.84
C THR A 354 -7.53 -15.62 -2.81
N ALA A 355 -7.82 -14.52 -2.12
CA ALA A 355 -8.84 -14.45 -1.09
C ALA A 355 -9.85 -13.30 -1.30
N PHE A 356 -9.42 -12.22 -1.96
CA PHE A 356 -10.23 -11.08 -2.39
C PHE A 356 -9.78 -10.60 -3.74
N ASP A 357 -10.69 -10.45 -4.70
CA ASP A 357 -10.35 -9.88 -6.00
C ASP A 357 -11.46 -8.95 -6.53
N ILE A 358 -11.10 -8.15 -7.53
CA ILE A 358 -11.98 -7.16 -8.15
C ILE A 358 -12.04 -7.43 -9.64
N LYS A 359 -13.25 -7.41 -10.20
CA LYS A 359 -13.43 -7.47 -11.64
C LYS A 359 -14.25 -6.27 -12.14
N THR A 360 -13.78 -5.66 -13.20
CA THR A 360 -14.56 -4.72 -13.98
C THR A 360 -15.03 -5.39 -15.26
N TYR A 361 -16.27 -5.12 -15.66
CA TYR A 361 -16.83 -5.69 -16.88
C TYR A 361 -17.88 -4.77 -17.51
N THR A 362 -18.20 -5.03 -18.76
CA THR A 362 -19.32 -4.38 -19.47
C THR A 362 -20.45 -5.38 -19.63
N GLY A 363 -21.66 -4.98 -19.27
CA GLY A 363 -22.85 -5.80 -19.42
C GLY A 363 -23.19 -6.01 -20.90
N ASN A 364 -23.80 -7.15 -21.21
CA ASN A 364 -24.19 -7.55 -22.56
C ASN A 364 -25.64 -8.01 -22.67
N GLY A 365 -26.41 -7.96 -21.57
CA GLY A 365 -27.81 -8.39 -21.51
C GLY A 365 -28.73 -7.33 -22.10
N SER A 366 -29.67 -7.74 -22.95
CA SER A 366 -30.67 -6.88 -23.58
C SER A 366 -32.10 -7.41 -23.40
N SER A 367 -32.24 -8.58 -22.78
CA SER A 367 -33.53 -9.20 -22.48
C SER A 367 -33.41 -10.18 -21.31
N TYR A 368 -34.54 -10.47 -20.67
CA TYR A 368 -34.62 -11.40 -19.55
C TYR A 368 -33.92 -12.73 -19.82
N GLY A 369 -33.05 -13.13 -18.90
CA GLY A 369 -32.30 -14.38 -19.00
C GLY A 369 -31.00 -14.30 -19.80
N ASN A 370 -30.71 -13.20 -20.49
CA ASN A 370 -29.38 -13.04 -21.08
C ASN A 370 -28.32 -13.04 -19.98
N SER A 371 -27.33 -13.87 -20.13
CA SER A 371 -26.30 -14.08 -19.11
C SER A 371 -24.89 -13.89 -19.65
N GLN A 372 -23.97 -13.57 -18.74
CA GLN A 372 -22.56 -13.42 -18.98
C GLN A 372 -21.78 -14.02 -17.80
N THR A 373 -20.79 -14.85 -18.09
CA THR A 373 -19.84 -15.32 -17.08
C THR A 373 -18.64 -14.40 -17.00
N ILE A 374 -18.36 -13.92 -15.81
CA ILE A 374 -17.19 -13.10 -15.48
C ILE A 374 -16.18 -14.01 -14.81
N SER A 375 -15.05 -14.25 -15.44
CA SER A 375 -14.00 -15.16 -14.99
C SER A 375 -12.71 -14.45 -14.63
N GLY A 376 -11.70 -15.23 -14.22
CA GLY A 376 -10.36 -14.75 -13.90
C GLY A 376 -10.15 -14.37 -12.44
N LEU A 377 -11.05 -14.78 -11.53
CA LEU A 377 -10.75 -14.86 -10.10
C LEU A 377 -9.82 -16.07 -9.85
N SER A 378 -9.07 -16.04 -8.75
CA SER A 378 -8.25 -17.18 -8.33
C SER A 378 -8.99 -18.12 -7.35
N PHE A 379 -10.28 -17.93 -7.17
CA PHE A 379 -11.13 -18.66 -6.23
C PHE A 379 -12.60 -18.69 -6.69
N ASN A 380 -13.39 -19.58 -6.10
CA ASN A 380 -14.85 -19.57 -6.22
C ASN A 380 -15.41 -18.55 -5.23
N PRO A 381 -16.04 -17.46 -5.70
CA PRO A 381 -16.49 -16.42 -4.79
C PRO A 381 -17.68 -16.85 -3.94
N ASP A 382 -17.62 -16.54 -2.64
CA ASP A 382 -18.69 -16.80 -1.68
C ASP A 382 -19.52 -15.58 -1.35
N PHE A 383 -18.91 -14.39 -1.43
CA PHE A 383 -19.60 -13.12 -1.31
C PHE A 383 -19.23 -12.23 -2.49
N LEU A 384 -20.24 -11.69 -3.14
CA LEU A 384 -20.14 -10.78 -4.27
C LEU A 384 -20.89 -9.50 -3.96
N TRP A 385 -20.20 -8.37 -4.18
CA TRP A 385 -20.76 -7.03 -4.08
C TRP A 385 -20.57 -6.36 -5.44
N ILE A 386 -21.67 -6.16 -6.19
CA ILE A 386 -21.65 -5.59 -7.54
C ILE A 386 -22.26 -4.19 -7.54
N LYS A 387 -21.69 -3.29 -8.36
CA LYS A 387 -22.22 -1.95 -8.58
C LYS A 387 -22.10 -1.54 -10.04
N CYS A 388 -23.21 -1.05 -10.61
CA CYS A 388 -23.18 -0.34 -11.88
C CYS A 388 -22.42 0.99 -11.71
N ARG A 389 -21.38 1.20 -12.53
CA ARG A 389 -20.51 2.38 -12.50
C ARG A 389 -21.07 3.52 -13.35
N SER A 390 -21.56 3.20 -14.54
CA SER A 390 -22.00 4.17 -15.55
C SER A 390 -23.40 4.72 -15.35
N ASN A 391 -24.18 4.16 -14.40
CA ASN A 391 -25.58 4.56 -14.18
C ASN A 391 -25.93 4.50 -12.69
N SER A 392 -26.92 5.30 -12.29
CA SER A 392 -27.54 5.18 -10.98
C SER A 392 -28.30 3.84 -10.91
N SER A 393 -27.94 3.01 -9.93
CA SER A 393 -28.56 1.71 -9.65
C SER A 393 -28.23 1.29 -8.23
N ASP A 394 -29.10 0.54 -7.58
CA ASP A 394 -28.79 0.00 -6.27
C ASP A 394 -27.62 -0.98 -6.34
N HIS A 395 -26.94 -1.16 -5.21
CA HIS A 395 -25.90 -2.17 -5.07
C HIS A 395 -26.53 -3.57 -5.06
N HIS A 396 -25.81 -4.55 -5.58
CA HIS A 396 -26.20 -5.96 -5.56
C HIS A 396 -25.24 -6.79 -4.71
N LEU A 397 -25.71 -7.26 -3.55
CA LEU A 397 -24.93 -8.08 -2.63
C LEU A 397 -25.54 -9.48 -2.59
N ALA A 398 -24.75 -10.50 -2.89
CA ALA A 398 -25.18 -11.89 -2.89
C ALA A 398 -24.10 -12.80 -2.28
N ASP A 399 -24.53 -13.88 -1.62
CA ASP A 399 -23.63 -14.83 -1.00
C ASP A 399 -24.13 -16.28 -1.11
N THR A 400 -23.18 -17.22 -0.98
CA THR A 400 -23.45 -18.66 -1.14
C THR A 400 -24.21 -19.29 0.04
N VAL A 401 -24.20 -18.68 1.22
CA VAL A 401 -24.87 -19.20 2.43
C VAL A 401 -26.34 -18.78 2.47
N ASN A 402 -26.64 -17.54 2.09
CA ASN A 402 -28.02 -17.04 1.92
C ASN A 402 -28.67 -17.61 0.65
N GLY A 403 -27.85 -17.90 -0.36
CA GLY A 403 -28.26 -18.33 -1.71
C GLY A 403 -27.87 -17.25 -2.73
N ILE A 404 -27.00 -17.63 -3.66
CA ILE A 404 -26.34 -16.70 -4.60
C ILE A 404 -27.32 -15.92 -5.52
N ASN A 405 -28.53 -16.43 -5.72
CA ASN A 405 -29.57 -15.78 -6.49
C ASN A 405 -30.45 -14.83 -5.66
N LYS A 406 -30.12 -14.62 -4.40
CA LYS A 406 -30.82 -13.68 -3.53
C LYS A 406 -30.00 -12.41 -3.40
N ASN A 407 -30.67 -11.28 -3.51
CA ASN A 407 -30.06 -9.96 -3.49
C ASN A 407 -30.36 -9.22 -2.17
N LEU A 408 -29.36 -8.60 -1.62
CA LEU A 408 -29.43 -7.53 -0.63
C LEU A 408 -28.80 -6.26 -1.24
N GLU A 409 -29.20 -5.11 -0.73
CA GLU A 409 -28.72 -3.80 -1.20
C GLU A 409 -28.06 -3.04 -0.04
N SER A 410 -26.80 -2.64 -0.21
CA SER A 410 -26.07 -1.90 0.84
C SER A 410 -26.67 -0.51 1.11
N ASN A 411 -27.27 0.10 0.10
CA ASN A 411 -27.87 1.43 0.15
C ASN A 411 -29.36 1.43 0.49
N SER A 412 -29.92 0.27 0.87
CA SER A 412 -31.37 0.11 1.10
C SER A 412 -31.66 -0.60 2.42
N THR A 413 -32.84 -0.37 2.96
CA THR A 413 -33.36 -1.10 4.12
C THR A 413 -34.07 -2.41 3.75
N ILE A 414 -34.35 -2.65 2.47
CA ILE A 414 -35.13 -3.81 1.99
C ILE A 414 -34.42 -5.11 2.36
N GLY A 415 -35.19 -6.12 2.75
CA GLY A 415 -34.70 -7.47 2.99
C GLY A 415 -34.38 -8.23 1.71
N ASN A 416 -34.26 -9.56 1.78
CA ASN A 416 -33.94 -10.39 0.61
C ASN A 416 -34.90 -10.14 -0.56
N GLN A 417 -34.31 -9.89 -1.73
CA GLN A 417 -35.03 -9.83 -2.99
C GLN A 417 -34.81 -11.13 -3.77
N THR A 418 -35.86 -11.72 -4.28
CA THR A 418 -35.85 -12.97 -5.05
C THR A 418 -36.52 -12.84 -6.41
N ASN A 419 -37.07 -11.65 -6.70
CA ASN A 419 -37.86 -11.41 -7.92
C ASN A 419 -36.98 -11.20 -9.18
N ASN A 420 -35.67 -11.10 -9.03
CA ASN A 420 -34.69 -10.97 -10.11
C ASN A 420 -35.05 -9.87 -11.15
N ASN A 421 -35.74 -8.81 -10.72
CA ASN A 421 -36.26 -7.80 -11.66
C ASN A 421 -35.16 -6.97 -12.31
N ASN A 422 -34.15 -6.55 -11.53
CA ASN A 422 -33.10 -5.63 -11.97
C ASN A 422 -31.76 -6.33 -12.23
N GLY A 423 -31.81 -7.64 -12.47
CA GLY A 423 -30.64 -8.50 -12.63
C GLY A 423 -30.32 -9.34 -11.40
N TYR A 424 -29.57 -10.40 -11.59
CA TYR A 424 -29.21 -11.34 -10.51
C TYR A 424 -27.94 -12.12 -10.84
N ILE A 425 -27.40 -12.83 -9.85
CA ILE A 425 -26.31 -13.78 -10.02
C ILE A 425 -26.92 -15.18 -10.05
N SER A 426 -26.70 -15.95 -11.11
CA SER A 426 -27.27 -17.29 -11.27
C SER A 426 -26.37 -18.39 -10.73
N ALA A 427 -25.06 -18.20 -10.73
CA ALA A 427 -24.09 -19.21 -10.30
C ALA A 427 -22.74 -18.56 -9.96
N THR A 428 -21.94 -19.26 -9.15
CA THR A 428 -20.49 -19.05 -9.05
C THR A 428 -19.76 -20.20 -9.74
N THR A 429 -18.55 -19.94 -10.20
CA THR A 429 -17.63 -20.91 -10.84
C THR A 429 -16.34 -20.98 -10.05
N SER A 430 -15.46 -21.91 -10.37
CA SER A 430 -14.15 -22.04 -9.71
C SER A 430 -13.27 -20.80 -9.80
N ASP A 431 -13.55 -19.90 -10.78
CA ASP A 431 -12.76 -18.73 -11.11
C ASP A 431 -13.62 -17.49 -11.41
N GLY A 432 -14.90 -17.50 -11.00
CA GLY A 432 -15.79 -16.38 -11.34
C GLY A 432 -17.26 -16.57 -10.97
N PHE A 433 -18.13 -15.86 -11.69
CA PHE A 433 -19.58 -15.84 -11.45
C PHE A 433 -20.36 -15.50 -12.72
N THR A 434 -21.63 -15.87 -12.76
CA THR A 434 -22.52 -15.60 -13.90
C THR A 434 -23.59 -14.59 -13.51
N VAL A 435 -23.58 -13.43 -14.19
CA VAL A 435 -24.58 -12.36 -14.07
C VAL A 435 -25.64 -12.50 -15.14
N VAL A 436 -26.88 -12.11 -14.80
CA VAL A 436 -28.05 -12.29 -15.65
C VAL A 436 -28.87 -11.00 -15.72
N TYR A 437 -29.36 -10.66 -16.89
CA TYR A 437 -30.33 -9.57 -17.10
C TYR A 437 -31.70 -9.95 -16.48
N GLY A 438 -32.28 -9.04 -15.71
CA GLY A 438 -33.50 -9.28 -14.93
C GLY A 438 -34.81 -9.16 -15.70
N GLY A 439 -35.91 -9.27 -15.01
CA GLY A 439 -37.25 -9.24 -15.57
C GLY A 439 -37.72 -7.86 -16.06
N LEU A 440 -37.22 -6.78 -15.45
CA LEU A 440 -37.49 -5.38 -15.84
C LEU A 440 -36.31 -4.79 -16.58
N ASP A 441 -35.12 -4.93 -16.03
CA ASP A 441 -33.85 -4.45 -16.60
C ASP A 441 -32.67 -5.27 -16.08
N GLY A 442 -31.45 -4.89 -16.44
CA GLY A 442 -30.21 -5.49 -15.98
C GLY A 442 -29.34 -4.55 -15.16
N LEU A 443 -29.87 -3.40 -14.75
CA LEU A 443 -29.07 -2.28 -14.22
C LEU A 443 -28.22 -2.65 -13.00
N GLN A 444 -28.65 -3.60 -12.18
CA GLN A 444 -27.84 -4.02 -11.03
C GLN A 444 -26.68 -4.94 -11.42
N THR A 445 -26.77 -5.72 -12.51
CA THR A 445 -25.79 -6.77 -12.83
C THR A 445 -25.34 -6.88 -14.27
N ASN A 446 -26.22 -6.77 -15.28
CA ASN A 446 -25.89 -7.13 -16.69
C ASN A 446 -26.66 -6.34 -17.74
N ASP A 447 -26.91 -5.04 -17.58
CA ASP A 447 -27.52 -4.23 -18.63
C ASP A 447 -26.53 -3.91 -19.75
N ASN A 448 -26.99 -3.98 -21.00
CA ASN A 448 -26.16 -3.83 -22.19
C ASN A 448 -25.40 -2.48 -22.20
N SER A 449 -24.13 -2.55 -22.52
CA SER A 449 -23.22 -1.38 -22.61
C SER A 449 -23.00 -0.61 -21.30
N LYS A 450 -23.56 -1.04 -20.17
CA LYS A 450 -23.25 -0.47 -18.85
C LYS A 450 -21.96 -1.08 -18.30
N THR A 451 -21.21 -0.28 -17.57
CA THR A 451 -19.99 -0.74 -16.93
C THR A 451 -20.22 -1.04 -15.46
N TYR A 452 -19.57 -2.08 -14.97
CA TYR A 452 -19.73 -2.61 -13.62
C TYR A 452 -18.40 -2.80 -12.93
N VAL A 453 -18.46 -2.87 -11.60
CA VAL A 453 -17.41 -3.40 -10.75
C VAL A 453 -18.01 -4.45 -9.83
N ALA A 454 -17.29 -5.55 -9.63
CA ALA A 454 -17.62 -6.61 -8.68
C ALA A 454 -16.44 -6.81 -7.72
N TRP A 455 -16.71 -6.73 -6.44
CA TRP A 455 -15.80 -7.07 -5.36
C TRP A 455 -16.19 -8.45 -4.86
N ALA A 456 -15.22 -9.38 -4.78
CA ALA A 456 -15.43 -10.80 -4.53
C ALA A 456 -14.57 -11.29 -3.37
N TRP A 457 -15.16 -12.04 -2.44
CA TRP A 457 -14.45 -12.64 -1.28
C TRP A 457 -14.66 -14.15 -1.24
N ASP A 458 -13.62 -14.85 -0.76
CA ASP A 458 -13.64 -16.27 -0.45
C ASP A 458 -13.82 -16.49 1.06
N ALA A 459 -14.90 -17.14 1.45
CA ALA A 459 -15.20 -17.51 2.85
C ALA A 459 -14.85 -18.97 3.15
N GLY A 460 -14.18 -19.69 2.25
CA GLY A 460 -13.74 -21.07 2.46
C GLY A 460 -14.59 -22.15 1.82
N ALA A 461 -14.29 -23.41 2.08
CA ALA A 461 -14.74 -24.53 1.27
C ALA A 461 -16.20 -24.97 1.53
N SER A 462 -16.72 -24.83 2.73
CA SER A 462 -18.02 -25.43 3.08
C SER A 462 -18.77 -24.66 4.17
N THR A 463 -20.10 -24.80 4.15
CA THR A 463 -20.98 -24.29 5.20
C THR A 463 -21.23 -25.39 6.23
N ALA A 464 -21.16 -25.04 7.52
CA ALA A 464 -21.43 -25.95 8.63
C ALA A 464 -22.29 -25.26 9.71
N SER A 465 -22.99 -26.07 10.51
CA SER A 465 -23.68 -25.57 11.71
C SER A 465 -22.65 -25.20 12.78
N ASN A 466 -22.81 -24.02 13.37
CA ASN A 466 -21.97 -23.53 14.46
C ASN A 466 -22.82 -23.27 15.69
N THR A 467 -22.44 -23.83 16.83
CA THR A 467 -23.12 -23.76 18.12
C THR A 467 -22.30 -23.07 19.20
N ASP A 468 -21.26 -22.32 18.82
CA ASP A 468 -20.43 -21.55 19.76
C ASP A 468 -21.25 -20.44 20.45
N GLY A 469 -22.21 -19.87 19.73
CA GLY A 469 -23.15 -18.88 20.25
C GLY A 469 -24.42 -19.48 20.87
N SER A 470 -25.20 -18.64 21.55
CA SER A 470 -26.51 -19.02 22.10
C SER A 470 -27.57 -19.24 21.01
N ILE A 471 -27.39 -18.63 19.84
CA ILE A 471 -28.17 -18.91 18.63
C ILE A 471 -27.30 -19.71 17.68
N THR A 472 -27.79 -20.85 17.24
CA THR A 472 -27.12 -21.67 16.22
C THR A 472 -27.08 -20.90 14.90
N THR A 473 -25.90 -20.86 14.26
CA THR A 473 -25.69 -20.24 12.97
C THR A 473 -25.30 -21.28 11.92
N ASN A 474 -25.62 -21.05 10.65
CA ASN A 474 -25.01 -21.77 9.54
C ASN A 474 -23.84 -20.90 9.02
N VAL A 475 -22.61 -21.35 9.19
CA VAL A 475 -21.40 -20.57 8.96
C VAL A 475 -20.57 -21.16 7.82
N ARG A 476 -20.12 -20.31 6.91
CA ARG A 476 -19.02 -20.56 6.01
C ARG A 476 -17.89 -19.61 6.41
N ALA A 477 -16.73 -20.14 6.78
CA ALA A 477 -15.65 -19.36 7.34
C ALA A 477 -14.28 -19.85 6.85
N SER A 478 -13.44 -18.91 6.44
CA SER A 478 -12.01 -19.10 6.21
C SER A 478 -11.22 -18.36 7.30
N GLN A 479 -10.63 -19.10 8.22
CA GLN A 479 -9.75 -18.52 9.23
C GLN A 479 -8.49 -17.92 8.61
N THR A 480 -7.99 -18.51 7.54
CA THR A 480 -6.83 -18.00 6.80
C THR A 480 -7.12 -16.67 6.12
N ASN A 481 -8.30 -16.53 5.49
CA ASN A 481 -8.71 -15.30 4.81
C ASN A 481 -9.31 -14.28 5.78
N GLY A 482 -9.58 -14.68 7.02
CA GLY A 482 -10.19 -13.84 8.04
C GLY A 482 -11.61 -13.38 7.69
N PHE A 483 -12.38 -14.18 6.93
CA PHE A 483 -13.72 -13.83 6.48
C PHE A 483 -14.73 -14.94 6.72
N SER A 484 -15.92 -14.58 7.19
CA SER A 484 -17.04 -15.52 7.34
C SER A 484 -18.39 -14.91 6.96
N ILE A 485 -19.27 -15.80 6.54
CA ILE A 485 -20.69 -15.57 6.25
C ILE A 485 -21.48 -16.47 7.17
N ALA A 486 -22.39 -15.89 7.97
CA ALA A 486 -23.25 -16.66 8.86
C ALA A 486 -24.72 -16.28 8.68
N THR A 487 -25.58 -17.27 8.62
CA THR A 487 -27.05 -17.05 8.65
C THR A 487 -27.65 -17.59 9.91
N TYR A 488 -28.68 -16.92 10.45
CA TYR A 488 -29.37 -17.31 11.66
C TYR A 488 -30.81 -16.80 11.66
N THR A 489 -31.60 -17.32 12.58
CA THR A 489 -32.95 -16.83 12.88
C THR A 489 -32.95 -16.18 14.26
N GLY A 490 -33.44 -14.96 14.34
CA GLY A 490 -33.55 -14.21 15.58
C GLY A 490 -34.54 -14.85 16.54
N ASN A 491 -34.28 -14.76 17.84
CA ASN A 491 -35.13 -15.30 18.88
C ASN A 491 -35.80 -14.24 19.79
N GLY A 492 -35.43 -12.95 19.58
CA GLY A 492 -35.96 -11.82 20.34
C GLY A 492 -35.49 -11.74 21.80
N SER A 493 -34.61 -12.63 22.23
CA SER A 493 -34.11 -12.65 23.60
C SER A 493 -32.93 -11.73 23.81
N ALA A 494 -32.75 -11.18 24.99
CA ALA A 494 -31.61 -10.39 25.38
C ALA A 494 -30.32 -11.24 25.44
N ASN A 495 -29.18 -10.58 25.32
CA ASN A 495 -27.85 -11.16 25.56
C ASN A 495 -27.51 -12.38 24.68
N GLN A 496 -28.00 -12.40 23.46
CA GLN A 496 -27.72 -13.50 22.55
C GLN A 496 -26.35 -13.32 21.87
N THR A 497 -25.72 -14.45 21.52
CA THR A 497 -24.43 -14.52 20.83
C THR A 497 -24.54 -15.36 19.57
N LEU A 498 -23.75 -15.00 18.56
CA LEU A 498 -23.65 -15.68 17.28
C LEU A 498 -22.23 -16.23 17.11
N GLY A 499 -22.11 -17.50 16.76
CA GLY A 499 -20.84 -18.08 16.33
C GLY A 499 -20.47 -17.61 14.93
N HIS A 500 -19.19 -17.22 14.70
CA HIS A 500 -18.69 -16.74 13.42
C HIS A 500 -17.61 -17.62 12.78
N GLY A 501 -17.06 -18.60 13.50
CA GLY A 501 -16.14 -19.60 12.96
C GLY A 501 -14.72 -19.11 12.60
N LEU A 502 -14.34 -17.86 12.91
CA LEU A 502 -13.06 -17.27 12.49
C LEU A 502 -11.87 -17.64 13.37
N GLY A 503 -12.11 -18.07 14.62
CA GLY A 503 -11.04 -18.38 15.57
C GLY A 503 -10.29 -17.17 16.13
N ALA A 504 -10.61 -15.97 15.66
CA ALA A 504 -10.09 -14.69 16.14
C ALA A 504 -11.20 -13.65 16.16
N SER A 505 -11.07 -12.64 17.03
CA SER A 505 -12.11 -11.61 17.21
C SER A 505 -12.26 -10.75 15.95
N PRO A 506 -13.47 -10.63 15.37
CA PRO A 506 -13.70 -9.78 14.20
C PRO A 506 -13.61 -8.30 14.56
N SER A 507 -13.03 -7.53 13.64
CA SER A 507 -12.93 -6.06 13.74
C SER A 507 -13.97 -5.31 12.92
N PHE A 508 -14.56 -5.98 11.93
CA PHE A 508 -15.60 -5.42 11.07
C PHE A 508 -16.71 -6.45 10.88
N VAL A 509 -17.95 -6.07 11.19
CA VAL A 509 -19.12 -6.96 11.09
C VAL A 509 -20.28 -6.18 10.50
N LEU A 510 -20.94 -6.78 9.51
CA LEU A 510 -22.20 -6.30 8.93
C LEU A 510 -23.30 -7.30 9.24
N ILE A 511 -24.43 -6.85 9.78
CA ILE A 511 -25.64 -7.67 9.95
C ILE A 511 -26.80 -7.04 9.19
N LYS A 512 -27.55 -7.89 8.47
CA LYS A 512 -28.77 -7.48 7.76
C LYS A 512 -29.93 -8.42 8.05
N ASP A 513 -31.07 -7.82 8.40
CA ASP A 513 -32.36 -8.50 8.41
C ASP A 513 -32.76 -8.81 6.95
N ARG A 514 -32.99 -10.11 6.68
CA ARG A 514 -33.36 -10.63 5.36
C ARG A 514 -34.89 -10.74 5.21
N SER A 515 -35.63 -10.71 6.31
CA SER A 515 -37.09 -10.94 6.35
C SER A 515 -37.88 -9.65 6.30
N SER A 516 -37.34 -8.58 6.89
CA SER A 516 -38.03 -7.30 7.01
C SER A 516 -37.15 -6.11 6.60
N SER A 517 -37.76 -4.95 6.36
CA SER A 517 -37.08 -3.73 5.99
C SER A 517 -36.46 -3.09 7.22
N GLN A 518 -35.13 -3.24 7.38
CA GLN A 518 -34.33 -2.72 8.51
C GLN A 518 -33.02 -2.15 8.03
N ASN A 519 -32.43 -1.26 8.80
CA ASN A 519 -31.07 -0.77 8.52
C ASN A 519 -30.03 -1.91 8.64
N TRP A 520 -28.91 -1.73 7.98
CA TRP A 520 -27.72 -2.54 8.19
C TRP A 520 -27.04 -2.13 9.50
N ALA A 521 -26.89 -3.06 10.42
CA ALA A 521 -26.10 -2.84 11.63
C ALA A 521 -24.63 -3.13 11.36
N VAL A 522 -23.75 -2.18 11.72
CA VAL A 522 -22.30 -2.27 11.46
C VAL A 522 -21.53 -2.10 12.76
N LEU A 523 -20.67 -3.09 13.05
CA LEU A 523 -19.60 -2.98 14.02
C LEU A 523 -18.31 -2.63 13.30
N HIS A 524 -17.57 -1.64 13.77
CA HIS A 524 -16.17 -1.39 13.47
C HIS A 524 -15.44 -1.10 14.79
N THR A 525 -14.42 -1.90 15.13
CA THR A 525 -13.76 -1.79 16.45
C THR A 525 -13.05 -0.46 16.68
N SER A 526 -12.73 0.27 15.62
CA SER A 526 -12.14 1.62 15.68
C SER A 526 -13.16 2.76 15.68
N ALA A 527 -14.48 2.45 15.65
CA ALA A 527 -15.52 3.49 15.66
C ALA A 527 -15.77 4.15 17.04
N GLY A 528 -14.93 3.84 18.00
CA GLY A 528 -15.04 4.32 19.37
C GLY A 528 -15.82 3.37 20.27
N THR A 529 -15.53 3.43 21.56
CA THR A 529 -16.09 2.56 22.58
C THR A 529 -17.10 3.31 23.46
N LEU A 530 -18.12 2.58 23.94
CA LEU A 530 -19.11 3.06 24.91
C LEU A 530 -18.78 2.67 26.35
N GLY A 531 -17.58 2.13 26.58
CA GLY A 531 -17.15 1.58 27.86
C GLY A 531 -17.37 0.07 27.96
N THR A 532 -17.22 -0.46 29.17
CA THR A 532 -17.41 -1.90 29.45
C THR A 532 -18.78 -2.13 30.07
N LEU A 533 -19.62 -2.88 29.38
CA LEU A 533 -20.91 -3.38 29.88
C LEU A 533 -20.90 -4.90 29.82
N ASP A 534 -21.50 -5.56 30.81
CA ASP A 534 -21.65 -7.03 30.88
C ASP A 534 -20.32 -7.80 30.66
N GLY A 535 -19.18 -7.23 31.10
CA GLY A 535 -17.87 -7.87 31.07
C GLY A 535 -17.12 -7.80 29.74
N GLY A 536 -17.57 -7.02 28.77
CA GLY A 536 -16.89 -6.83 27.49
C GLY A 536 -16.93 -5.41 26.96
N THR A 537 -16.15 -5.12 25.92
CA THR A 537 -16.08 -3.80 25.30
C THR A 537 -17.27 -3.59 24.38
N ASN A 538 -18.01 -2.50 24.58
CA ASN A 538 -19.08 -2.06 23.70
C ASN A 538 -18.53 -1.05 22.69
N TYR A 539 -18.97 -1.18 21.44
CA TYR A 539 -18.58 -0.26 20.36
C TYR A 539 -19.79 0.55 19.88
N LYS A 540 -19.52 1.73 19.31
CA LYS A 540 -20.54 2.53 18.66
C LYS A 540 -21.12 1.83 17.45
N LEU A 541 -22.41 2.05 17.18
CA LEU A 541 -23.12 1.53 16.02
C LEU A 541 -22.93 2.45 14.82
N LEU A 542 -22.65 1.83 13.66
CA LEU A 542 -22.73 2.46 12.35
C LEU A 542 -23.84 1.81 11.52
N GLU A 543 -24.26 2.52 10.47
CA GLU A 543 -25.29 2.06 9.53
C GLU A 543 -24.73 2.11 8.11
N LEU A 544 -24.66 0.96 7.41
CA LEU A 544 -24.09 0.92 6.07
C LEU A 544 -24.94 1.66 5.03
N ASN A 545 -26.26 1.61 5.17
CA ASN A 545 -27.23 2.24 4.26
C ASN A 545 -27.50 3.72 4.57
N ALA A 546 -26.78 4.31 5.52
CA ALA A 546 -27.00 5.68 5.96
C ALA A 546 -25.69 6.49 6.00
N ASN A 547 -25.83 7.81 5.90
CA ASN A 547 -24.73 8.76 6.05
C ASN A 547 -24.61 9.34 7.47
N ALA A 548 -25.22 8.69 8.46
CA ALA A 548 -25.21 9.10 9.85
C ALA A 548 -23.80 8.97 10.48
N ALA A 549 -23.56 9.79 11.52
CA ALA A 549 -22.41 9.63 12.41
C ALA A 549 -22.53 8.33 13.24
N ALA A 550 -21.41 7.89 13.82
CA ALA A 550 -21.43 6.80 14.78
C ALA A 550 -22.25 7.17 16.01
N ARG A 551 -23.06 6.26 16.47
CA ARG A 551 -23.99 6.53 17.58
C ARG A 551 -23.97 5.47 18.66
N ASP A 552 -24.40 5.88 19.82
CA ASP A 552 -24.70 5.01 20.92
C ASP A 552 -26.06 4.33 20.65
N ALA A 553 -26.07 3.01 20.53
CA ALA A 553 -27.29 2.28 20.29
C ALA A 553 -27.32 1.03 21.17
N SER A 554 -28.06 1.11 22.25
CA SER A 554 -28.13 0.05 23.26
C SER A 554 -28.84 -1.21 22.81
N TYR A 555 -29.76 -1.13 21.84
CA TYR A 555 -30.64 -2.25 21.51
C TYR A 555 -30.40 -2.89 20.13
N ASN A 556 -29.77 -2.19 19.21
CA ASN A 556 -29.55 -2.66 17.84
C ASN A 556 -28.08 -2.98 17.56
N THR A 557 -27.24 -2.96 18.56
CA THR A 557 -25.80 -3.06 18.49
C THR A 557 -25.29 -4.48 18.26
N ILE A 558 -24.14 -4.56 17.64
CA ILE A 558 -23.25 -5.72 17.64
C ILE A 558 -22.11 -5.34 18.57
N TRP A 559 -21.89 -6.12 19.63
CA TRP A 559 -20.82 -5.82 20.59
C TRP A 559 -20.15 -7.07 21.10
N HIS A 560 -19.14 -6.89 21.94
CA HIS A 560 -18.34 -7.94 22.56
C HIS A 560 -17.88 -8.99 21.55
N PRO A 561 -17.19 -8.62 20.48
CA PRO A 561 -16.56 -9.61 19.62
C PRO A 561 -15.50 -10.36 20.40
N THR A 562 -15.55 -11.68 20.34
CA THR A 562 -14.58 -12.60 20.93
C THR A 562 -13.94 -13.44 19.82
N ASN A 563 -13.05 -14.37 20.18
CA ASN A 563 -12.48 -15.27 19.18
C ASN A 563 -13.47 -16.24 18.55
N THR A 564 -14.63 -16.45 19.17
CA THR A 564 -15.64 -17.42 18.69
C THR A 564 -17.00 -16.82 18.43
N THR A 565 -17.36 -15.73 19.12
CA THR A 565 -18.73 -15.17 19.06
C THR A 565 -18.75 -13.66 18.99
N VAL A 566 -19.86 -13.13 18.47
CA VAL A 566 -20.27 -11.74 18.65
C VAL A 566 -21.59 -11.68 19.40
N LYS A 567 -21.76 -10.71 20.30
CA LYS A 567 -23.02 -10.47 21.01
C LYS A 567 -23.90 -9.56 20.18
N ILE A 568 -25.20 -9.84 20.13
CA ILE A 568 -26.20 -9.07 19.39
C ILE A 568 -27.28 -8.54 20.31
N GLY A 569 -27.99 -7.56 19.84
CA GLY A 569 -29.06 -6.74 20.43
C GLY A 569 -29.77 -7.23 21.71
N GLU A 570 -30.16 -6.31 22.57
CA GLU A 570 -30.86 -6.57 23.80
C GLU A 570 -32.38 -6.36 23.64
N GLY A 571 -33.20 -7.32 24.16
CA GLY A 571 -34.57 -7.10 24.51
C GLY A 571 -35.61 -7.08 23.38
N ALA A 572 -36.84 -7.37 23.78
CA ALA A 572 -37.92 -7.86 22.92
C ALA A 572 -38.54 -6.82 21.96
N SER A 573 -38.45 -5.53 22.18
CA SER A 573 -39.25 -4.58 21.40
C SER A 573 -38.49 -3.70 20.39
N SER A 574 -37.17 -3.70 20.45
CA SER A 574 -36.35 -2.83 19.61
C SER A 574 -35.12 -3.49 18.94
N ALA A 575 -34.93 -4.80 19.15
CA ALA A 575 -33.84 -5.60 18.55
C ALA A 575 -34.09 -5.95 17.06
N HIS A 576 -34.79 -5.11 16.35
CA HIS A 576 -35.24 -5.37 14.98
C HIS A 576 -34.08 -5.54 13.99
N TRP A 577 -32.99 -4.88 14.21
CA TRP A 577 -31.89 -4.90 13.23
C TRP A 577 -31.02 -6.15 13.32
N THR A 578 -30.95 -6.79 14.49
CA THR A 578 -30.05 -7.92 14.70
C THR A 578 -30.69 -9.17 15.30
N ASN A 579 -31.84 -9.08 16.02
CA ASN A 579 -32.41 -10.23 16.76
C ASN A 579 -33.92 -10.19 16.94
N LYS A 580 -34.72 -9.77 15.99
CA LYS A 580 -36.19 -9.89 16.07
C LYS A 580 -36.60 -11.34 15.96
N SER A 581 -37.52 -11.77 16.84
CA SER A 581 -37.99 -13.15 16.88
C SER A 581 -38.64 -13.58 15.56
N GLY A 582 -38.14 -14.67 15.01
CA GLY A 582 -38.63 -15.29 13.77
C GLY A 582 -38.10 -14.70 12.47
N ASP A 583 -37.43 -13.52 12.50
CA ASP A 583 -36.80 -12.96 11.32
C ASP A 583 -35.47 -13.64 11.04
N ASN A 584 -35.12 -13.75 9.76
CA ASN A 584 -33.87 -14.34 9.29
C ASN A 584 -32.83 -13.26 9.00
N TYR A 585 -31.59 -13.55 9.33
CA TYR A 585 -30.46 -12.62 9.23
C TYR A 585 -29.31 -13.22 8.45
N VAL A 586 -28.44 -12.35 7.93
CA VAL A 586 -27.09 -12.68 7.49
C VAL A 586 -26.10 -11.79 8.22
N MET A 587 -24.97 -12.36 8.59
CA MET A 587 -23.83 -11.69 9.18
C MET A 587 -22.60 -11.94 8.29
N TYR A 588 -21.92 -10.87 7.92
CA TYR A 588 -20.58 -10.90 7.32
C TYR A 588 -19.59 -10.40 8.36
N ALA A 589 -18.55 -11.16 8.64
CA ALA A 589 -17.57 -10.81 9.66
C ALA A 589 -16.14 -10.97 9.16
N TRP A 590 -15.29 -9.97 9.47
CA TRP A 590 -13.89 -9.96 9.11
C TRP A 590 -12.99 -9.77 10.33
N THR A 591 -11.93 -10.59 10.42
CA THR A 591 -10.78 -10.38 11.32
C THR A 591 -9.61 -9.84 10.51
N PRO A 592 -8.76 -8.96 11.10
CA PRO A 592 -7.55 -8.53 10.42
C PRO A 592 -6.58 -9.71 10.20
N VAL A 593 -6.00 -9.76 9.01
CA VAL A 593 -4.94 -10.73 8.64
C VAL A 593 -3.73 -9.93 8.21
N GLU A 594 -2.62 -10.12 8.91
CA GLU A 594 -1.38 -9.37 8.65
C GLU A 594 -0.92 -9.51 7.19
N GLY A 595 -0.64 -8.36 6.56
CA GLY A 595 -0.27 -8.29 5.15
C GLY A 595 -1.41 -8.45 4.15
N TYR A 596 -2.65 -8.66 4.59
CA TYR A 596 -3.80 -8.89 3.72
C TYR A 596 -5.02 -8.01 4.02
N SER A 597 -5.44 -7.87 5.26
CA SER A 597 -6.60 -7.05 5.60
C SER A 597 -6.36 -6.22 6.86
N ALA A 598 -6.85 -4.97 6.84
CA ALA A 598 -6.73 -4.05 7.94
C ALA A 598 -8.02 -3.27 8.17
N PHE A 599 -8.36 -3.09 9.44
CA PHE A 599 -9.52 -2.34 9.92
C PHE A 599 -9.03 -1.38 11.00
N GLY A 600 -9.08 -0.09 10.73
CA GLY A 600 -8.50 0.92 11.60
C GLY A 600 -9.20 2.26 11.49
N SER A 601 -8.55 3.29 12.03
CA SER A 601 -9.01 4.66 11.93
C SER A 601 -7.83 5.61 11.69
N TYR A 602 -8.15 6.80 11.18
CA TYR A 602 -7.24 7.92 11.08
C TYR A 602 -7.97 9.22 11.40
N GLU A 603 -7.23 10.22 11.85
CA GLU A 603 -7.74 11.58 12.05
C GLU A 603 -7.47 12.39 10.78
N GLY A 604 -8.55 12.86 10.15
CA GLY A 604 -8.44 13.85 9.09
C GLY A 604 -8.07 15.21 9.66
N ASP A 605 -7.35 16.02 8.89
CA ASP A 605 -6.84 17.33 9.30
C ASP A 605 -7.31 18.49 8.43
N ASN A 606 -8.12 18.19 7.41
CA ASN A 606 -8.64 19.13 6.41
C ASN A 606 -7.53 19.87 5.61
N SER A 607 -6.31 19.39 5.66
CA SER A 607 -5.18 19.93 4.89
C SER A 607 -5.21 19.45 3.43
N THR A 608 -4.37 20.04 2.59
CA THR A 608 -4.14 19.56 1.22
C THR A 608 -3.17 18.39 1.17
N ASP A 609 -2.45 18.16 2.26
CA ASP A 609 -1.51 17.08 2.47
C ASP A 609 -1.92 16.31 3.72
N GLY A 610 -2.97 15.49 3.62
CA GLY A 610 -3.60 14.79 4.72
C GLY A 610 -2.78 13.62 5.25
N PRO A 611 -3.33 12.82 6.15
CA PRO A 611 -2.58 11.78 6.84
C PRO A 611 -2.13 10.63 5.92
N PHE A 612 -0.97 10.06 6.23
CA PHE A 612 -0.58 8.74 5.76
C PHE A 612 -1.20 7.68 6.68
N VAL A 613 -1.75 6.63 6.09
CA VAL A 613 -2.39 5.52 6.82
C VAL A 613 -1.65 4.22 6.51
N TYR A 614 -0.90 3.74 7.48
CA TYR A 614 -0.18 2.47 7.37
C TYR A 614 -1.16 1.28 7.45
N THR A 615 -1.07 0.35 6.52
CA THR A 615 -1.87 -0.90 6.53
C THR A 615 -1.01 -2.17 6.60
N GLY A 616 0.30 -2.08 6.35
CA GLY A 616 1.19 -3.24 6.27
C GLY A 616 1.13 -3.97 4.93
N PHE A 617 0.46 -3.41 3.94
CA PHE A 617 0.32 -3.95 2.59
C PHE A 617 -0.07 -2.85 1.61
N ARG A 618 0.00 -3.15 0.33
CA ARG A 618 -0.55 -2.31 -0.73
C ARG A 618 -2.06 -2.56 -0.85
N PRO A 619 -2.91 -1.59 -0.52
CA PRO A 619 -4.35 -1.72 -0.68
C PRO A 619 -4.77 -1.95 -2.13
N ARG A 620 -5.73 -2.86 -2.34
CA ARG A 620 -6.47 -3.04 -3.58
C ARG A 620 -7.86 -2.41 -3.51
N TRP A 621 -8.45 -2.42 -2.32
CA TRP A 621 -9.76 -1.87 -2.01
C TRP A 621 -9.75 -1.18 -0.64
N VAL A 622 -10.41 -0.04 -0.57
CA VAL A 622 -10.52 0.77 0.65
C VAL A 622 -11.96 1.26 0.80
N LEU A 623 -12.57 1.00 1.94
CA LEU A 623 -13.83 1.58 2.40
C LEU A 623 -13.52 2.58 3.51
N ILE A 624 -14.04 3.80 3.41
CA ILE A 624 -13.81 4.88 4.39
C ILE A 624 -15.14 5.46 4.85
N LYS A 625 -15.25 5.76 6.15
CA LYS A 625 -16.40 6.44 6.73
C LYS A 625 -15.97 7.45 7.79
N ASN A 626 -16.35 8.72 7.60
CA ASN A 626 -16.32 9.70 8.69
C ASN A 626 -17.36 9.32 9.73
N ILE A 627 -16.95 9.21 11.00
CA ILE A 627 -17.81 8.71 12.08
C ILE A 627 -18.28 9.79 13.05
N ASP A 628 -17.73 10.99 13.00
CA ASP A 628 -18.05 12.08 13.92
C ASP A 628 -19.13 13.01 13.36
N SER A 629 -19.29 13.05 12.04
CA SER A 629 -20.22 13.95 11.36
C SER A 629 -21.34 13.19 10.65
N SER A 630 -22.55 13.72 10.71
CA SER A 630 -23.66 13.27 9.87
C SER A 630 -23.52 13.81 8.44
N SER A 631 -24.27 13.24 7.52
CA SER A 631 -24.26 13.59 6.08
C SER A 631 -22.92 13.28 5.38
N GLN A 632 -22.19 12.29 5.89
CA GLN A 632 -20.98 11.78 5.28
C GLN A 632 -21.20 10.36 4.74
N GLU A 633 -20.89 10.16 3.48
CA GLU A 633 -21.14 8.90 2.80
C GLU A 633 -20.07 7.84 3.14
N TRP A 634 -20.38 6.57 2.90
CA TRP A 634 -19.42 5.48 2.91
C TRP A 634 -18.70 5.43 1.56
N VAL A 635 -17.44 5.80 1.53
CA VAL A 635 -16.64 5.95 0.30
C VAL A 635 -15.94 4.64 -0.03
N ILE A 636 -16.12 4.13 -1.25
CA ILE A 636 -15.40 2.97 -1.79
C ILE A 636 -14.44 3.42 -2.89
N LEU A 637 -13.17 3.08 -2.72
CA LEU A 637 -12.06 3.30 -3.65
C LEU A 637 -11.37 1.97 -3.94
N ASP A 638 -10.87 1.78 -5.16
CA ASP A 638 -10.10 0.57 -5.48
C ASP A 638 -9.08 0.79 -6.61
N ALA A 639 -8.10 -0.11 -6.62
CA ALA A 639 -6.99 -0.09 -7.57
C ALA A 639 -7.34 -0.65 -8.95
N GLU A 640 -8.52 -1.23 -9.13
CA GLU A 640 -8.97 -1.77 -10.42
C GLU A 640 -9.63 -0.71 -11.27
N ARG A 641 -10.43 0.15 -10.65
CA ARG A 641 -11.07 1.30 -11.33
C ARG A 641 -10.11 2.46 -11.59
N ASN A 642 -9.12 2.63 -10.72
CA ASN A 642 -7.96 3.48 -10.93
C ASN A 642 -6.69 2.62 -10.91
N THR A 643 -6.12 2.30 -12.07
CA THR A 643 -4.92 1.45 -12.16
C THR A 643 -3.65 2.17 -11.73
N PHE A 644 -3.64 3.49 -11.72
CA PHE A 644 -2.54 4.34 -11.27
C PHE A 644 -3.04 5.38 -10.26
N ASN A 645 -2.16 5.89 -9.43
CA ASN A 645 -2.45 7.06 -8.62
C ASN A 645 -2.66 8.29 -9.55
N VAL A 646 -3.53 9.17 -9.27
CA VAL A 646 -4.35 9.27 -8.05
C VAL A 646 -5.55 8.32 -8.09
N THR A 647 -6.02 7.83 -6.91
CA THR A 647 -7.21 6.99 -6.81
C THR A 647 -8.38 7.84 -6.33
N GLY A 648 -9.15 8.38 -7.28
CA GLY A 648 -10.24 9.34 -7.03
C GLY A 648 -11.62 8.92 -7.56
N LYS A 649 -11.72 7.78 -8.26
CA LYS A 649 -13.01 7.22 -8.69
C LYS A 649 -13.74 6.59 -7.51
N VAL A 650 -14.78 7.26 -7.06
CA VAL A 650 -15.53 6.85 -5.88
C VAL A 650 -16.88 6.24 -6.24
N LEU A 651 -17.28 5.28 -5.43
CA LEU A 651 -18.66 4.82 -5.28
C LEU A 651 -19.04 4.94 -3.81
N TYR A 652 -20.30 5.20 -3.53
CA TYR A 652 -20.80 5.35 -2.16
C TYR A 652 -21.66 4.13 -1.79
N ALA A 653 -21.24 3.37 -0.78
CA ALA A 653 -21.92 2.14 -0.38
C ALA A 653 -23.39 2.34 0.02
N ASN A 654 -23.73 3.53 0.49
CA ASN A 654 -25.05 3.91 0.98
C ASN A 654 -25.90 4.69 -0.03
N THR A 655 -25.47 4.80 -1.31
CA THR A 655 -26.26 5.49 -2.34
C THR A 655 -26.32 4.71 -3.65
N ALA A 656 -27.39 4.92 -4.41
CA ALA A 656 -27.51 4.34 -5.74
C ALA A 656 -26.70 5.08 -6.82
N GLY A 657 -26.01 6.18 -6.51
CA GLY A 657 -25.31 7.03 -7.45
C GLY A 657 -24.33 6.29 -8.37
N ALA A 658 -24.15 6.79 -9.57
CA ALA A 658 -23.11 6.33 -10.49
C ALA A 658 -21.72 6.72 -9.95
N GLU A 659 -20.66 6.12 -10.54
CA GLU A 659 -19.27 6.46 -10.23
C GLU A 659 -18.99 7.95 -10.45
N ALA A 660 -18.34 8.58 -9.48
CA ALA A 660 -17.85 9.94 -9.58
C ALA A 660 -16.32 9.95 -9.49
N ASP A 661 -15.69 10.85 -10.23
CA ASP A 661 -14.24 11.06 -10.16
C ASP A 661 -13.94 12.33 -9.36
N LEU A 662 -13.71 12.18 -8.07
CA LEU A 662 -13.42 13.29 -7.17
C LEU A 662 -11.97 13.80 -7.35
N GLY A 663 -11.05 12.95 -7.81
CA GLY A 663 -9.68 13.33 -8.13
C GLY A 663 -9.63 14.37 -9.26
N ALA A 664 -10.39 14.14 -10.32
CA ALA A 664 -10.48 15.05 -11.46
C ALA A 664 -11.24 16.35 -11.15
N ILE A 665 -12.19 16.32 -10.20
CA ILE A 665 -13.06 17.47 -9.94
C ILE A 665 -12.45 18.44 -8.93
N ASN A 666 -11.90 17.94 -7.81
CA ASN A 666 -11.49 18.76 -6.66
C ASN A 666 -10.20 18.30 -6.00
N ASP A 667 -9.40 17.49 -6.66
CA ASP A 667 -8.15 16.92 -6.10
C ASP A 667 -8.38 16.10 -4.81
N ARG A 668 -9.55 15.45 -4.69
CA ARG A 668 -9.96 14.63 -3.55
C ARG A 668 -9.75 13.18 -3.88
N HIS A 669 -8.68 12.61 -3.36
CA HIS A 669 -8.27 11.25 -3.69
C HIS A 669 -7.45 10.63 -2.57
N ILE A 670 -7.11 9.37 -2.74
CA ILE A 670 -6.03 8.73 -2.00
C ILE A 670 -4.92 8.32 -2.97
N ASP A 671 -3.69 8.31 -2.49
CA ASP A 671 -2.59 7.63 -3.15
C ASP A 671 -2.39 6.27 -2.49
N ILE A 672 -2.50 5.22 -3.30
CA ILE A 672 -2.22 3.86 -2.84
C ILE A 672 -0.71 3.65 -2.90
N LEU A 673 -0.14 3.24 -1.76
CA LEU A 673 1.28 3.04 -1.55
C LEU A 673 1.59 1.56 -1.26
N SER A 674 2.86 1.18 -1.27
CA SER A 674 3.28 -0.21 -1.02
C SER A 674 2.93 -0.72 0.38
N ASN A 675 2.78 0.17 1.37
CA ASN A 675 2.58 -0.13 2.78
C ASN A 675 1.30 0.52 3.38
N GLY A 676 0.47 1.16 2.55
CA GLY A 676 -0.73 1.85 3.01
C GLY A 676 -1.31 2.78 1.96
N PHE A 677 -1.92 3.87 2.41
CA PHE A 677 -2.43 4.92 1.54
C PHE A 677 -2.23 6.30 2.15
N LYS A 678 -2.06 7.30 1.30
CA LYS A 678 -2.00 8.72 1.67
C LYS A 678 -3.32 9.35 1.32
N VAL A 679 -3.93 10.07 2.26
CA VAL A 679 -5.16 10.81 2.02
C VAL A 679 -4.80 12.21 1.53
N ASN A 680 -5.50 12.68 0.51
CA ASN A 680 -5.34 14.03 0.00
C ASN A 680 -6.66 14.80 0.15
N ARG A 681 -6.54 16.08 0.31
CA ARG A 681 -7.51 17.19 0.39
C ARG A 681 -9.00 16.86 0.65
N GLY A 682 -9.54 17.45 1.72
CA GLY A 682 -10.95 17.83 1.90
C GLY A 682 -11.98 16.69 2.02
N ASP A 683 -13.26 17.11 2.04
CA ASP A 683 -14.42 16.21 2.05
C ASP A 683 -14.48 15.26 0.85
N PRO A 684 -14.90 14.00 1.02
CA PRO A 684 -15.30 13.35 2.29
C PRO A 684 -14.16 12.59 3.00
N LEU A 685 -12.92 12.65 2.51
CA LEU A 685 -11.84 11.77 2.93
C LEU A 685 -10.94 12.35 4.03
N ASN A 686 -10.81 13.69 4.10
CA ASN A 686 -9.87 14.38 4.99
C ASN A 686 -10.50 15.51 5.81
N GLN A 687 -11.77 15.42 6.18
CA GLN A 687 -12.34 16.35 7.19
C GLN A 687 -11.61 16.21 8.51
N SER A 688 -11.53 17.30 9.29
CA SER A 688 -11.01 17.28 10.67
C SER A 688 -11.97 16.50 11.57
N ALA A 689 -11.88 15.19 11.51
CA ALA A 689 -12.74 14.21 12.16
C ALA A 689 -12.09 12.82 12.14
N THR A 690 -12.57 11.92 12.96
CA THR A 690 -12.17 10.51 12.92
C THR A 690 -12.81 9.80 11.74
N HIS A 691 -12.00 9.10 10.97
CA HIS A 691 -12.43 8.23 9.87
C HIS A 691 -12.07 6.79 10.17
N VAL A 692 -13.03 5.88 10.04
CA VAL A 692 -12.73 4.44 10.06
C VAL A 692 -12.53 3.93 8.65
N PHE A 693 -11.69 2.89 8.50
CA PHE A 693 -11.44 2.26 7.22
C PHE A 693 -11.41 0.74 7.30
N ALA A 694 -11.79 0.10 6.21
CA ALA A 694 -11.57 -1.31 5.94
C ALA A 694 -10.78 -1.44 4.63
N CYS A 695 -9.70 -2.22 4.63
CA CYS A 695 -8.83 -2.41 3.46
C CYS A 695 -8.52 -3.87 3.22
N PHE A 696 -8.36 -4.23 1.92
CA PHE A 696 -7.87 -5.53 1.48
C PHE A 696 -6.68 -5.34 0.52
N ALA A 697 -5.69 -6.24 0.61
CA ALA A 697 -4.44 -6.14 -0.09
C ALA A 697 -4.50 -6.60 -1.55
N SER A 698 -3.71 -5.94 -2.41
CA SER A 698 -3.22 -6.58 -3.63
C SER A 698 -2.01 -7.48 -3.33
N HIS A 699 -1.08 -6.94 -2.56
CA HIS A 699 0.15 -7.64 -2.16
C HIS A 699 0.56 -7.18 -0.75
N PRO A 700 1.08 -8.08 0.09
CA PRO A 700 1.67 -7.72 1.37
C PRO A 700 2.91 -6.83 1.15
N PHE A 701 3.23 -5.98 2.10
CA PHE A 701 4.34 -5.02 1.97
C PHE A 701 5.67 -5.69 1.59
N LYS A 702 5.94 -6.88 2.13
CA LYS A 702 7.15 -7.67 1.80
C LYS A 702 7.38 -7.84 0.29
N THR A 703 6.32 -7.91 -0.51
CA THR A 703 6.37 -8.16 -1.96
C THR A 703 5.70 -7.07 -2.78
N ALA A 704 5.15 -6.04 -2.14
CA ALA A 704 4.49 -4.93 -2.82
C ALA A 704 5.51 -4.10 -3.62
N ARG A 705 5.08 -3.64 -4.80
CA ARG A 705 5.83 -2.70 -5.62
C ARG A 705 5.19 -1.31 -5.52
N ALA A 706 5.98 -0.27 -5.70
CA ALA A 706 5.46 1.07 -5.90
C ALA A 706 4.49 1.08 -7.09
N ARG A 707 3.55 2.02 -7.06
CA ARG A 707 2.50 2.12 -8.08
C ARG A 707 2.72 3.33 -9.00
#